data_0342edbe56f604f7fd49f77d836965c2
#
_entry.id   0342edbe56f604f7fd49f77d836965c2
#
_cell.length_a   1.000
_cell.length_b   1.000
_cell.length_c   1.000
_cell.angle_alpha   90.00
_cell.angle_beta   90.00
_cell.angle_gamma   90.00
#
_symmetry.space_group_name_H-M   'P 1'
#
loop_
_entity.id
_entity.type
_entity.pdbx_description
1 polymer ?
#
loop_
_entity_poly.entity_id
_entity_poly.type
_entity_poly.pdbx_seq_one_letter_code
_entity_poly.pdbx_strand_id
1 'polypeptide(L)'
;MFGHYDRMKKRCVASALLLFLVSAQGADQESISLGLAKASVKEGEIIFAERNPGRDYSGHYYADFGYDCGNENYWLHGADGGRLAILNPGSGEARTLIEDAGGAFRDPVVHYDGKKVLFSYRKGGTHHYNLYEVSLADGKLTQLTGGDWDDVEPTYLPDGGIAFCSTRCKRYVVCWLAPVAVLHRCNSDGSDIRQLSSGAVVENTPAVLPDGRLLYTRWEYVDRDAISFHHLWVMNPDGTAASAFYGNMHPGGVFIDAKPVPASDKVIYVDSGYHGSHERVGRLMMLNTNKKGPDDQSQTRAIPGEEVRDPYPLSEAEFLAARGNEIVSISDTGAVKTLFKSAMMVHEPRLIASRRREPVIPSRVDPAKANGTVFLSNVYIGRNMKNVKPGSIKKLLVMEQLPKPVNFHGGGTTPLAHGGKWTLNRILGTVDVEPDGSASFEVPACRSIYLAALDENNLSVKQMRSFFTLMPGEHASCIGCHEDRTMSMPTGSARLADKLRPSKITPLAGMPEIIDFPRDIQPVLDRHCVACHNPDKRAGGVDLCGARGTTYSISYYNLMLHRQIKDTAGLKWEGTRNIGGRPAGNDAPFEAFSSAAPLMKKIDGTHHDAKLSERERAVIRLWLDSATPYSGTYAAYGTGQIGGWWRNNEPIREMADSWPTTKPAADAVNRRCAACHPGGTLPRFVTDISVKSGDGHGDLEGWCRPVFRLSRHHVFNLTEPAQSLMLKAALAKSAGGYAEGPAGDPKPVAIDLAHAPKPFKHPILFENTDDADYRAILTHIQAAKARLDEIKRFDMPGFTPCVAYIREMKRYKLLPDTFDVEKDPINVYEMDKKYFDSFIYRPGRGSDQKINSEREIQ
;
A
#
# COMPACT_ATOMS: atom_id res chain seq x y z
N MET A 1 -21.80 -0.41 16.93
CA MET A 1 -22.58 -1.05 15.83
C MET A 1 -22.05 -2.47 15.53
N PHE A 2 -21.94 -3.34 16.51
CA PHE A 2 -21.43 -4.71 16.36
C PHE A 2 -22.30 -5.76 17.08
N GLY A 3 -23.60 -5.50 17.16
CA GLY A 3 -24.57 -6.39 17.84
C GLY A 3 -25.30 -7.38 16.92
N HIS A 4 -24.97 -7.46 15.62
CA HIS A 4 -25.74 -8.28 14.67
C HIS A 4 -25.03 -9.52 14.15
N TYR A 5 -23.76 -9.74 14.48
CA TYR A 5 -22.94 -10.81 13.87
C TYR A 5 -23.12 -12.19 14.50
N ASP A 6 -23.67 -12.27 15.70
CA ASP A 6 -23.76 -13.55 16.44
C ASP A 6 -25.03 -14.35 16.16
N ARG A 7 -26.00 -13.78 15.44
CA ARG A 7 -27.27 -14.47 15.12
C ARG A 7 -27.32 -15.21 13.79
N MET A 8 -26.35 -15.03 12.93
CA MET A 8 -26.35 -15.70 11.61
C MET A 8 -25.57 -17.03 11.56
N LYS A 9 -24.78 -17.37 12.58
CA LYS A 9 -23.99 -18.62 12.60
C LYS A 9 -24.75 -19.90 13.02
N LYS A 10 -26.03 -19.84 13.34
CA LYS A 10 -26.81 -21.00 13.82
C LYS A 10 -27.89 -21.52 12.88
N ARG A 11 -27.90 -21.13 11.61
CA ARG A 11 -28.94 -21.59 10.67
C ARG A 11 -28.49 -22.12 9.31
N CYS A 12 -27.31 -22.64 9.17
CA CYS A 12 -26.92 -23.33 7.93
C CYS A 12 -26.16 -24.61 8.24
N VAL A 13 -26.82 -25.57 8.86
CA VAL A 13 -26.47 -26.98 8.76
C VAL A 13 -27.78 -27.73 8.66
N ALA A 14 -28.18 -28.06 7.47
CA ALA A 14 -28.98 -29.19 7.01
C ALA A 14 -29.72 -28.80 5.72
N SER A 15 -29.19 -29.23 4.57
CA SER A 15 -29.99 -29.74 3.44
C SER A 15 -29.08 -30.25 2.33
N ALA A 16 -28.98 -31.55 2.30
CA ALA A 16 -29.00 -32.47 1.17
C ALA A 16 -28.20 -32.15 -0.11
N LEU A 17 -27.17 -32.97 -0.33
CA LEU A 17 -26.67 -33.35 -1.64
C LEU A 17 -27.84 -33.72 -2.59
N LEU A 18 -27.91 -33.04 -3.72
CA LEU A 18 -28.47 -33.58 -4.94
C LEU A 18 -27.48 -33.30 -6.09
N LEU A 19 -26.82 -34.35 -6.56
CA LEU A 19 -26.06 -34.36 -7.79
C LEU A 19 -27.02 -34.10 -8.96
N PHE A 20 -26.75 -33.06 -9.74
CA PHE A 20 -27.15 -32.98 -11.13
C PHE A 20 -25.90 -32.73 -11.98
N LEU A 21 -25.46 -33.78 -12.61
CA LEU A 21 -24.65 -33.74 -13.84
C LEU A 21 -25.50 -33.08 -14.92
N VAL A 22 -25.19 -31.85 -15.30
CA VAL A 22 -25.65 -31.25 -16.56
C VAL A 22 -24.42 -30.94 -17.39
N SER A 23 -24.38 -31.55 -18.54
CA SER A 23 -23.39 -31.45 -19.59
C SER A 23 -23.19 -30.00 -20.01
N ALA A 24 -21.91 -29.60 -20.09
CA ALA A 24 -21.51 -28.34 -20.71
C ALA A 24 -21.75 -28.39 -22.21
N GLN A 25 -22.82 -27.73 -22.64
CA GLN A 25 -23.00 -27.31 -24.05
C GLN A 25 -23.94 -26.09 -24.07
N GLY A 26 -23.43 -24.93 -24.55
CA GLY A 26 -24.24 -23.85 -25.11
C GLY A 26 -24.97 -22.97 -24.08
N ALA A 27 -24.24 -22.09 -23.38
CA ALA A 27 -24.86 -20.91 -22.74
C ALA A 27 -24.65 -19.74 -23.70
N ASP A 28 -25.51 -19.63 -24.67
CA ASP A 28 -25.53 -18.54 -25.64
C ASP A 28 -26.47 -17.39 -25.20
N GLN A 29 -25.93 -16.17 -25.27
CA GLN A 29 -26.53 -14.90 -25.70
C GLN A 29 -27.84 -14.35 -25.04
N GLU A 30 -28.44 -14.96 -24.04
CA GLU A 30 -29.73 -14.45 -23.51
C GLU A 30 -29.65 -13.55 -22.27
N SER A 31 -28.47 -13.28 -21.70
CA SER A 31 -28.37 -12.50 -20.45
C SER A 31 -28.38 -10.98 -20.64
N ILE A 32 -28.11 -10.49 -21.86
CA ILE A 32 -28.03 -9.06 -22.16
C ILE A 32 -29.27 -8.65 -22.93
N SER A 33 -30.12 -7.81 -22.35
CA SER A 33 -31.18 -7.15 -23.12
C SER A 33 -30.73 -5.74 -23.48
N LEU A 34 -30.69 -5.44 -24.81
CA LEU A 34 -30.48 -4.11 -25.36
C LEU A 34 -31.86 -3.44 -25.48
N GLY A 35 -32.12 -2.52 -24.56
CA GLY A 35 -33.40 -1.78 -24.50
C GLY A 35 -33.58 -0.68 -25.55
N LEU A 36 -32.75 -0.66 -26.60
CA LEU A 36 -32.88 0.32 -27.70
C LEU A 36 -34.02 0.00 -28.67
N ALA A 37 -35.14 -0.43 -28.16
CA ALA A 37 -36.33 -0.47 -28.94
C ALA A 37 -36.82 0.96 -29.26
N LYS A 38 -36.39 1.54 -30.37
CA LYS A 38 -37.06 2.62 -31.12
C LYS A 38 -37.27 3.99 -30.49
N ALA A 39 -36.70 4.34 -29.35
CA ALA A 39 -36.78 5.71 -28.85
C ALA A 39 -35.43 6.43 -29.09
N SER A 40 -35.45 7.44 -29.96
CA SER A 40 -34.26 8.30 -30.16
C SER A 40 -33.82 8.94 -28.86
N VAL A 41 -32.54 8.76 -28.51
CA VAL A 41 -31.89 9.48 -27.40
C VAL A 41 -31.82 10.96 -27.76
N LYS A 42 -32.23 11.83 -26.85
CA LYS A 42 -32.27 13.29 -27.07
C LYS A 42 -31.17 13.97 -26.29
N GLU A 43 -30.65 15.05 -26.86
CA GLU A 43 -29.76 15.96 -26.13
C GLU A 43 -30.50 16.54 -24.91
N GLY A 44 -29.82 16.61 -23.76
CA GLY A 44 -30.41 17.04 -22.51
C GLY A 44 -30.96 15.92 -21.63
N GLU A 45 -31.00 14.68 -22.10
CA GLU A 45 -31.27 13.51 -21.24
C GLU A 45 -30.04 13.15 -20.42
N ILE A 46 -30.25 12.35 -19.39
CA ILE A 46 -29.19 11.97 -18.43
C ILE A 46 -28.98 10.44 -18.47
N ILE A 47 -27.77 10.00 -18.80
CA ILE A 47 -27.41 8.60 -18.65
C ILE A 47 -26.86 8.37 -17.25
N PHE A 48 -27.14 7.20 -16.67
CA PHE A 48 -26.66 6.78 -15.35
C PHE A 48 -26.59 5.26 -15.23
N ALA A 49 -25.83 4.77 -14.26
CA ALA A 49 -25.78 3.36 -13.92
C ALA A 49 -26.66 3.04 -12.71
N GLU A 50 -27.27 1.86 -12.71
CA GLU A 50 -27.85 1.21 -11.55
C GLU A 50 -27.09 -0.07 -11.27
N ARG A 51 -26.57 -0.23 -10.05
CA ARG A 51 -25.85 -1.42 -9.63
C ARG A 51 -25.91 -1.63 -8.13
N ASN A 52 -25.60 -2.84 -7.70
CA ASN A 52 -25.41 -3.15 -6.30
C ASN A 52 -24.07 -2.60 -5.80
N PRO A 53 -23.97 -2.20 -4.53
CA PRO A 53 -22.71 -1.73 -3.94
C PRO A 53 -21.68 -2.86 -3.85
N GLY A 54 -20.40 -2.50 -3.80
CA GLY A 54 -19.30 -3.41 -3.56
C GLY A 54 -19.42 -4.17 -2.23
N ARG A 55 -18.65 -5.23 -2.08
CA ARG A 55 -18.73 -6.15 -0.92
C ARG A 55 -17.61 -6.00 0.09
N ASP A 56 -16.77 -4.97 -0.03
CA ASP A 56 -15.73 -4.78 0.97
C ASP A 56 -16.33 -4.58 2.37
N TYR A 57 -16.03 -5.50 3.27
CA TYR A 57 -16.61 -5.54 4.62
C TYR A 57 -16.15 -4.38 5.53
N SER A 58 -15.09 -3.67 5.14
CA SER A 58 -14.60 -2.48 5.84
C SER A 58 -15.05 -1.18 5.19
N GLY A 59 -15.71 -1.26 4.03
CA GLY A 59 -16.29 -0.11 3.36
C GLY A 59 -15.27 0.83 2.72
N HIS A 60 -14.14 0.32 2.26
CA HIS A 60 -13.14 1.15 1.57
C HIS A 60 -13.62 1.56 0.19
N TYR A 61 -13.47 2.82 -0.15
CA TYR A 61 -13.93 3.42 -1.40
C TYR A 61 -13.28 2.83 -2.67
N TYR A 62 -12.13 2.18 -2.52
CA TYR A 62 -11.33 1.62 -3.62
C TYR A 62 -11.49 0.10 -3.79
N ALA A 63 -12.25 -0.56 -2.93
CA ALA A 63 -12.34 -2.02 -2.88
C ALA A 63 -13.69 -2.50 -3.41
N ASP A 64 -14.02 -2.16 -4.65
CA ASP A 64 -15.28 -2.46 -5.33
C ASP A 64 -15.10 -3.23 -6.65
N PHE A 65 -13.91 -3.81 -6.87
CA PHE A 65 -13.55 -4.69 -7.99
C PHE A 65 -12.48 -5.70 -7.59
N GLY A 66 -12.27 -6.72 -8.43
CA GLY A 66 -11.34 -7.81 -8.14
C GLY A 66 -11.79 -8.70 -6.99
N TYR A 67 -10.85 -9.40 -6.38
CA TYR A 67 -11.09 -10.34 -5.28
C TYR A 67 -10.14 -10.12 -4.11
N ASP A 68 -10.54 -10.65 -2.96
CA ASP A 68 -9.73 -10.71 -1.74
C ASP A 68 -8.46 -11.55 -1.97
N CYS A 69 -7.29 -10.98 -1.75
CA CYS A 69 -6.01 -11.67 -1.92
C CYS A 69 -5.91 -12.98 -1.12
N GLY A 70 -6.55 -13.06 0.02
CA GLY A 70 -6.60 -14.27 0.86
C GLY A 70 -7.66 -15.29 0.43
N ASN A 71 -8.60 -14.90 -0.44
CA ASN A 71 -9.71 -15.77 -0.87
C ASN A 71 -10.22 -15.38 -2.25
N GLU A 72 -9.73 -16.02 -3.30
CA GLU A 72 -10.12 -15.77 -4.69
C GLU A 72 -11.60 -15.98 -5.01
N ASN A 73 -12.33 -16.66 -4.14
CA ASN A 73 -13.76 -16.84 -4.28
C ASN A 73 -14.57 -15.71 -3.65
N TYR A 74 -13.92 -14.78 -2.95
CA TYR A 74 -14.55 -13.59 -2.38
C TYR A 74 -14.31 -12.37 -3.27
N TRP A 75 -15.22 -12.17 -4.22
CA TRP A 75 -15.20 -11.04 -5.14
C TRP A 75 -15.68 -9.77 -4.45
N LEU A 76 -14.93 -8.68 -4.65
CA LEU A 76 -15.20 -7.38 -4.02
C LEU A 76 -16.26 -6.58 -4.76
N HIS A 77 -16.53 -6.89 -6.03
CA HIS A 77 -17.66 -6.30 -6.75
C HIS A 77 -18.99 -6.65 -6.09
N GLY A 78 -20.02 -5.85 -6.34
CA GLY A 78 -21.35 -6.04 -5.82
C GLY A 78 -22.05 -7.32 -6.28
N ALA A 79 -23.26 -7.53 -5.81
CA ALA A 79 -24.12 -8.59 -6.32
C ALA A 79 -24.44 -8.36 -7.80
N ASP A 80 -24.80 -9.44 -8.48
CA ASP A 80 -25.21 -9.38 -9.87
C ASP A 80 -26.49 -8.55 -10.07
N GLY A 81 -26.69 -8.12 -11.30
CA GLY A 81 -27.81 -7.30 -11.74
C GLY A 81 -27.49 -5.81 -11.80
N GLY A 82 -27.59 -5.24 -12.96
CA GLY A 82 -27.39 -3.82 -13.18
C GLY A 82 -27.87 -3.39 -14.55
N ARG A 83 -28.04 -2.09 -14.73
CA ARG A 83 -28.36 -1.50 -16.03
C ARG A 83 -27.73 -0.13 -16.22
N LEU A 84 -27.53 0.25 -17.47
CA LEU A 84 -27.44 1.64 -17.88
C LEU A 84 -28.84 2.12 -18.29
N ALA A 85 -29.24 3.24 -17.75
CA ALA A 85 -30.54 3.83 -18.04
C ALA A 85 -30.43 5.29 -18.48
N ILE A 86 -31.41 5.76 -19.21
CA ILE A 86 -31.50 7.14 -19.68
C ILE A 86 -32.75 7.77 -19.06
N LEU A 87 -32.52 8.84 -18.29
CA LEU A 87 -33.53 9.64 -17.64
C LEU A 87 -33.91 10.83 -18.51
N ASN A 88 -35.20 11.05 -18.74
CA ASN A 88 -35.73 12.33 -19.24
C ASN A 88 -35.99 13.25 -18.02
N PRO A 89 -35.19 14.30 -17.78
CA PRO A 89 -35.35 15.14 -16.60
C PRO A 89 -36.62 15.99 -16.59
N GLY A 90 -37.30 16.13 -17.76
CA GLY A 90 -38.55 16.86 -17.88
C GLY A 90 -39.75 16.03 -17.44
N SER A 91 -39.80 14.74 -17.77
CA SER A 91 -40.90 13.84 -17.36
C SER A 91 -40.60 13.10 -16.06
N GLY A 92 -39.32 12.98 -15.66
CA GLY A 92 -38.91 12.17 -14.52
C GLY A 92 -38.90 10.66 -14.81
N GLU A 93 -39.07 10.25 -16.08
CA GLU A 93 -39.12 8.83 -16.49
C GLU A 93 -37.74 8.35 -16.97
N ALA A 94 -37.36 7.16 -16.55
CA ALA A 94 -36.15 6.51 -17.00
C ALA A 94 -36.45 5.27 -17.83
N ARG A 95 -35.69 5.08 -18.93
CA ARG A 95 -35.74 3.90 -19.78
C ARG A 95 -34.41 3.17 -19.78
N THR A 96 -34.45 1.85 -19.89
CA THR A 96 -33.24 1.02 -19.97
C THR A 96 -32.57 1.20 -21.33
N LEU A 97 -31.25 1.40 -21.31
CA LEU A 97 -30.36 1.35 -22.48
C LEU A 97 -29.79 -0.05 -22.66
N ILE A 98 -29.19 -0.57 -21.62
CA ILE A 98 -28.59 -1.93 -21.53
C ILE A 98 -28.88 -2.47 -20.14
N GLU A 99 -29.22 -3.74 -20.04
CA GLU A 99 -29.44 -4.46 -18.80
C GLU A 99 -28.78 -5.84 -18.86
N ASP A 100 -28.20 -6.27 -17.76
CA ASP A 100 -27.67 -7.61 -17.57
C ASP A 100 -27.95 -8.11 -16.14
N ALA A 101 -28.82 -9.11 -16.03
CA ALA A 101 -29.21 -9.67 -14.75
C ALA A 101 -28.06 -10.41 -14.02
N GLY A 102 -27.06 -10.87 -14.76
CA GLY A 102 -25.86 -11.52 -14.23
C GLY A 102 -24.63 -10.63 -14.16
N GLY A 103 -24.73 -9.39 -14.69
CA GLY A 103 -23.62 -8.45 -14.85
C GLY A 103 -23.73 -7.21 -13.99
N ALA A 104 -22.86 -6.23 -14.25
CA ALA A 104 -22.92 -4.91 -13.62
C ALA A 104 -22.28 -3.85 -14.53
N PHE A 105 -22.80 -2.64 -14.46
CA PHE A 105 -22.33 -1.48 -15.24
C PHE A 105 -21.88 -0.38 -14.30
N ARG A 106 -20.84 0.37 -14.72
CA ARG A 106 -20.34 1.52 -13.97
C ARG A 106 -19.64 2.55 -14.89
N ASP A 107 -19.47 3.74 -14.37
CA ASP A 107 -18.63 4.81 -14.92
C ASP A 107 -19.03 5.26 -16.36
N PRO A 108 -20.30 5.48 -16.70
CA PRO A 108 -20.67 5.94 -18.03
C PRO A 108 -20.11 7.33 -18.33
N VAL A 109 -19.52 7.50 -19.52
CA VAL A 109 -18.97 8.76 -20.01
C VAL A 109 -19.48 9.03 -21.43
N VAL A 110 -20.11 10.18 -21.63
CA VAL A 110 -20.61 10.58 -22.94
C VAL A 110 -19.48 11.11 -23.81
N HIS A 111 -19.42 10.64 -25.06
CA HIS A 111 -18.43 11.11 -26.03
C HIS A 111 -18.63 12.58 -26.36
N TYR A 112 -17.62 13.24 -26.92
CA TYR A 112 -17.62 14.66 -27.28
C TYR A 112 -18.75 15.07 -28.23
N ASP A 113 -19.19 14.18 -29.10
CA ASP A 113 -20.28 14.42 -30.06
C ASP A 113 -21.67 14.10 -29.53
N GLY A 114 -21.76 13.59 -28.27
CA GLY A 114 -23.03 13.20 -27.67
C GLY A 114 -23.70 11.96 -28.26
N LYS A 115 -23.03 11.17 -29.13
CA LYS A 115 -23.62 10.08 -29.89
C LYS A 115 -23.28 8.68 -29.41
N LYS A 116 -22.35 8.53 -28.49
CA LYS A 116 -21.94 7.28 -27.93
C LYS A 116 -21.50 7.42 -26.47
N VAL A 117 -21.56 6.32 -25.76
CA VAL A 117 -21.20 6.23 -24.34
C VAL A 117 -20.17 5.14 -24.13
N LEU A 118 -19.11 5.49 -23.44
CA LEU A 118 -18.06 4.60 -22.93
C LEU A 118 -18.36 4.26 -21.48
N PHE A 119 -18.18 3.02 -21.06
CA PHE A 119 -18.46 2.56 -19.69
C PHE A 119 -17.67 1.29 -19.35
N SER A 120 -17.59 0.99 -18.06
CA SER A 120 -17.05 -0.26 -17.56
C SER A 120 -18.17 -1.27 -17.36
N TYR A 121 -18.00 -2.48 -17.89
CA TYR A 121 -19.01 -3.54 -17.84
C TYR A 121 -18.39 -4.88 -17.46
N ARG A 122 -18.90 -5.44 -16.38
CA ARG A 122 -18.69 -6.84 -15.98
C ARG A 122 -19.83 -7.66 -16.55
N LYS A 123 -19.53 -8.42 -17.58
CA LYS A 123 -20.52 -9.26 -18.26
C LYS A 123 -20.97 -10.40 -17.34
N GLY A 124 -22.26 -10.76 -17.40
CA GLY A 124 -22.80 -11.88 -16.65
C GLY A 124 -22.01 -13.17 -16.87
N GLY A 125 -21.75 -13.88 -15.77
CA GLY A 125 -20.89 -15.07 -15.76
C GLY A 125 -19.38 -14.77 -15.79
N THR A 126 -18.97 -13.49 -15.72
CA THR A 126 -17.56 -13.08 -15.59
C THR A 126 -17.34 -12.30 -14.28
N HIS A 127 -16.09 -12.06 -13.97
CA HIS A 127 -15.71 -11.44 -12.69
C HIS A 127 -15.00 -10.09 -12.84
N HIS A 128 -14.58 -9.72 -14.03
CA HIS A 128 -13.81 -8.52 -14.29
C HIS A 128 -14.58 -7.51 -15.12
N TYR A 129 -14.35 -6.24 -14.81
CA TYR A 129 -14.86 -5.12 -15.61
C TYR A 129 -13.94 -4.87 -16.79
N ASN A 130 -14.51 -4.79 -17.97
CA ASN A 130 -13.79 -4.35 -19.17
C ASN A 130 -14.48 -3.10 -19.75
N LEU A 131 -13.79 -2.38 -20.63
CA LEU A 131 -14.34 -1.19 -21.27
C LEU A 131 -15.19 -1.57 -22.48
N TYR A 132 -16.35 -0.97 -22.56
CA TYR A 132 -17.30 -1.09 -23.65
C TYR A 132 -17.77 0.28 -24.11
N GLU A 133 -18.15 0.38 -25.35
CA GLU A 133 -18.78 1.55 -25.96
C GLU A 133 -20.11 1.17 -26.61
N VAL A 134 -21.15 1.97 -26.38
CA VAL A 134 -22.45 1.82 -27.03
C VAL A 134 -22.77 3.05 -27.84
N SER A 135 -23.22 2.83 -29.07
CA SER A 135 -23.75 3.87 -29.96
C SER A 135 -25.21 4.20 -29.55
N LEU A 136 -25.50 5.47 -29.34
CA LEU A 136 -26.84 5.92 -28.95
C LEU A 136 -27.80 5.99 -30.13
N ALA A 137 -27.30 5.85 -31.37
CA ALA A 137 -28.12 5.89 -32.57
C ALA A 137 -28.75 4.53 -32.91
N ASP A 138 -27.98 3.45 -32.77
CA ASP A 138 -28.39 2.11 -33.22
C ASP A 138 -28.20 1.04 -32.16
N GLY A 139 -27.64 1.39 -30.97
CA GLY A 139 -27.42 0.48 -29.89
C GLY A 139 -26.25 -0.48 -30.08
N LYS A 140 -25.43 -0.28 -31.08
CA LYS A 140 -24.29 -1.14 -31.33
C LYS A 140 -23.34 -1.12 -30.13
N LEU A 141 -23.15 -2.29 -29.51
CA LEU A 141 -22.23 -2.50 -28.40
C LEU A 141 -20.87 -2.97 -28.93
N THR A 142 -19.81 -2.34 -28.49
CA THR A 142 -18.44 -2.69 -28.87
C THR A 142 -17.59 -2.89 -27.61
N GLN A 143 -16.95 -4.03 -27.45
CA GLN A 143 -15.96 -4.28 -26.40
C GLN A 143 -14.62 -3.70 -26.83
N LEU A 144 -14.00 -2.89 -25.98
CA LEU A 144 -12.71 -2.25 -26.25
C LEU A 144 -11.54 -2.94 -25.57
N THR A 145 -11.71 -3.38 -24.31
CA THR A 145 -10.66 -4.10 -23.56
C THR A 145 -11.15 -5.47 -23.13
N GLY A 146 -10.24 -6.33 -22.68
CA GLY A 146 -10.55 -7.71 -22.30
C GLY A 146 -9.48 -8.33 -21.40
N GLY A 147 -9.66 -9.60 -21.08
CA GLY A 147 -8.79 -10.35 -20.17
C GLY A 147 -9.25 -10.32 -18.73
N ASP A 148 -8.49 -10.96 -17.86
CA ASP A 148 -8.80 -11.14 -16.43
C ASP A 148 -8.31 -9.96 -15.58
N TRP A 149 -8.60 -8.75 -16.05
CA TRP A 149 -8.24 -7.48 -15.43
C TRP A 149 -9.46 -6.59 -15.32
N ASP A 150 -9.53 -5.85 -14.24
CA ASP A 150 -10.54 -4.81 -14.09
C ASP A 150 -10.05 -3.52 -14.74
N ASP A 151 -10.78 -3.07 -15.76
CA ASP A 151 -10.61 -1.79 -16.44
C ASP A 151 -11.83 -0.94 -16.09
N VAL A 152 -11.62 0.11 -15.28
CA VAL A 152 -12.69 0.91 -14.67
C VAL A 152 -12.43 2.41 -14.82
N GLU A 153 -13.46 3.20 -14.59
CA GLU A 153 -13.38 4.67 -14.56
C GLU A 153 -12.78 5.29 -15.82
N PRO A 154 -13.32 4.97 -17.02
CA PRO A 154 -12.77 5.50 -18.25
C PRO A 154 -13.12 6.99 -18.47
N THR A 155 -12.28 7.66 -19.27
CA THR A 155 -12.58 8.99 -19.83
C THR A 155 -12.01 9.11 -21.23
N TYR A 156 -12.75 9.79 -22.15
CA TYR A 156 -12.24 10.11 -23.47
C TYR A 156 -11.18 11.20 -23.40
N LEU A 157 -10.12 11.04 -24.17
CA LEU A 157 -9.05 12.01 -24.32
C LEU A 157 -9.26 12.93 -25.53
N PRO A 158 -8.71 14.16 -25.49
CA PRO A 158 -8.81 15.09 -26.61
C PRO A 158 -8.21 14.59 -27.91
N ASP A 159 -7.19 13.72 -27.86
CA ASP A 159 -6.53 13.13 -29.04
C ASP A 159 -7.29 11.93 -29.62
N GLY A 160 -8.43 11.56 -29.02
CA GLY A 160 -9.24 10.43 -29.41
C GLY A 160 -8.95 9.13 -28.66
N GLY A 161 -7.89 9.07 -27.85
CA GLY A 161 -7.62 7.95 -26.95
C GLY A 161 -8.58 7.89 -25.77
N ILE A 162 -8.37 6.90 -24.92
CA ILE A 162 -9.14 6.66 -23.69
C ILE A 162 -8.15 6.51 -22.54
N ALA A 163 -8.37 7.22 -21.43
CA ALA A 163 -7.68 6.97 -20.16
C ALA A 163 -8.64 6.23 -19.20
N PHE A 164 -8.10 5.34 -18.37
CA PHE A 164 -8.88 4.52 -17.44
C PHE A 164 -7.99 3.99 -16.30
N CYS A 165 -8.57 3.50 -15.23
CA CYS A 165 -7.88 2.81 -14.16
C CYS A 165 -7.88 1.29 -14.41
N SER A 166 -6.75 0.61 -14.20
CA SER A 166 -6.64 -0.82 -14.46
C SER A 166 -5.80 -1.57 -13.45
N THR A 167 -6.25 -2.79 -13.12
CA THR A 167 -5.52 -3.75 -12.29
C THR A 167 -4.39 -4.46 -13.03
N ARG A 168 -4.15 -4.16 -14.31
CA ARG A 168 -3.00 -4.64 -15.11
C ARG A 168 -1.65 -4.27 -14.48
N CYS A 169 -1.63 -3.36 -13.52
CA CYS A 169 -0.45 -3.02 -12.72
C CYS A 169 -0.02 -4.12 -11.74
N LYS A 170 -0.75 -5.25 -11.65
CA LYS A 170 -0.35 -6.50 -10.95
C LYS A 170 0.07 -6.31 -9.49
N ARG A 171 -0.69 -5.60 -8.68
CA ARG A 171 -0.34 -5.36 -7.28
C ARG A 171 -1.57 -5.24 -6.39
N TYR A 172 -1.35 -5.39 -5.10
CA TYR A 172 -2.37 -5.22 -4.06
C TYR A 172 -2.10 -3.97 -3.23
N VAL A 173 -3.15 -3.43 -2.64
CA VAL A 173 -3.08 -2.31 -1.70
C VAL A 173 -2.17 -2.71 -0.53
N VAL A 174 -1.26 -1.84 -0.16
CA VAL A 174 -0.18 -2.18 0.77
C VAL A 174 -0.64 -2.51 2.19
N CYS A 175 -1.85 -2.08 2.60
CA CYS A 175 -2.45 -2.36 3.91
C CYS A 175 -3.72 -3.22 3.82
N TRP A 176 -4.21 -3.51 2.63
CA TRP A 176 -5.50 -4.19 2.43
C TRP A 176 -5.40 -5.28 1.37
N LEU A 177 -6.40 -6.10 1.32
CA LEU A 177 -6.45 -7.30 0.48
C LEU A 177 -7.04 -7.06 -0.93
N ALA A 178 -7.39 -5.80 -1.22
CA ALA A 178 -7.92 -5.42 -2.53
C ALA A 178 -6.82 -5.17 -3.57
N PRO A 179 -7.04 -5.49 -4.85
CA PRO A 179 -6.12 -5.14 -5.91
C PRO A 179 -6.02 -3.63 -6.11
N VAL A 180 -4.89 -3.19 -6.63
CA VAL A 180 -4.65 -1.79 -7.02
C VAL A 180 -5.03 -1.59 -8.48
N ALA A 181 -5.70 -0.49 -8.79
CA ALA A 181 -5.82 0.04 -10.14
C ALA A 181 -5.05 1.36 -10.24
N VAL A 182 -4.31 1.55 -11.33
CA VAL A 182 -3.61 2.79 -11.66
C VAL A 182 -3.96 3.22 -13.08
N LEU A 183 -3.62 4.47 -13.42
CA LEU A 183 -3.96 5.04 -14.71
C LEU A 183 -3.25 4.34 -15.86
N HIS A 184 -4.04 4.00 -16.87
CA HIS A 184 -3.66 3.48 -18.16
C HIS A 184 -4.30 4.32 -19.26
N ARG A 185 -3.84 4.18 -20.49
CA ARG A 185 -4.52 4.67 -21.68
C ARG A 185 -4.48 3.62 -22.79
N CYS A 186 -5.41 3.74 -23.72
CA CYS A 186 -5.43 3.02 -24.98
C CYS A 186 -5.86 3.93 -26.15
N ASN A 187 -5.79 3.42 -27.37
CA ASN A 187 -6.39 4.04 -28.53
C ASN A 187 -7.93 3.95 -28.47
N SER A 188 -8.63 4.68 -29.35
CA SER A 188 -10.10 4.67 -29.42
C SER A 188 -10.72 3.30 -29.68
N ASP A 189 -9.99 2.39 -30.27
CA ASP A 189 -10.40 1.01 -30.58
C ASP A 189 -10.00 0.00 -29.48
N GLY A 190 -9.44 0.48 -28.36
CA GLY A 190 -8.95 -0.35 -27.25
C GLY A 190 -7.54 -0.93 -27.45
N SER A 191 -6.93 -0.70 -28.60
CA SER A 191 -5.54 -1.14 -28.85
C SER A 191 -4.50 -0.30 -28.09
N ASP A 192 -3.26 -0.79 -28.02
CA ASP A 192 -2.11 -0.08 -27.44
C ASP A 192 -2.35 0.37 -25.99
N ILE A 193 -2.75 -0.58 -25.13
CA ILE A 193 -2.92 -0.31 -23.69
C ILE A 193 -1.57 -0.02 -23.07
N ARG A 194 -1.41 1.17 -22.48
CA ARG A 194 -0.18 1.65 -21.85
C ARG A 194 -0.46 2.16 -20.45
N GLN A 195 0.42 1.81 -19.51
CA GLN A 195 0.38 2.34 -18.15
C GLN A 195 0.92 3.79 -18.12
N LEU A 196 0.20 4.71 -17.48
CA LEU A 196 0.57 6.12 -17.36
C LEU A 196 1.25 6.45 -16.04
N SER A 197 1.08 5.62 -15.04
CA SER A 197 1.61 5.85 -13.71
C SER A 197 2.11 4.57 -13.06
N SER A 198 2.95 4.67 -12.04
CA SER A 198 3.55 3.53 -11.32
C SER A 198 3.30 3.58 -9.82
N GLY A 199 2.23 4.23 -9.38
CA GLY A 199 1.86 4.35 -7.98
C GLY A 199 1.78 3.00 -7.26
N ALA A 200 2.18 2.96 -5.99
CA ALA A 200 2.13 1.75 -5.17
C ALA A 200 0.70 1.41 -4.74
N VAL A 201 -0.21 2.35 -4.80
CA VAL A 201 -1.61 2.26 -4.40
C VAL A 201 -2.52 2.89 -5.45
N VAL A 202 -3.81 2.88 -5.18
CA VAL A 202 -4.85 3.20 -6.15
C VAL A 202 -4.80 4.66 -6.65
N GLU A 203 -5.15 4.81 -7.90
CA GLU A 203 -5.49 6.06 -8.56
C GLU A 203 -6.91 5.93 -9.10
N ASN A 204 -7.69 7.01 -9.08
CA ASN A 204 -9.12 6.95 -9.35
C ASN A 204 -9.62 8.14 -10.17
N THR A 205 -10.75 7.92 -10.84
CA THR A 205 -11.67 8.92 -11.39
C THR A 205 -11.01 9.98 -12.27
N PRO A 206 -10.26 9.59 -13.31
CA PRO A 206 -9.64 10.54 -14.22
C PRO A 206 -10.70 11.39 -14.95
N ALA A 207 -10.36 12.67 -15.13
CA ALA A 207 -11.15 13.63 -15.91
C ALA A 207 -10.22 14.57 -16.67
N VAL A 208 -10.66 15.06 -17.82
CA VAL A 208 -9.86 16.00 -18.63
C VAL A 208 -10.12 17.44 -18.19
N LEU A 209 -9.07 18.16 -17.82
CA LEU A 209 -9.13 19.58 -17.51
C LEU A 209 -9.27 20.43 -18.80
N PRO A 210 -9.75 21.68 -18.70
CA PRO A 210 -9.91 22.57 -19.85
C PRO A 210 -8.61 22.85 -20.63
N ASP A 211 -7.45 22.62 -20.03
CA ASP A 211 -6.13 22.74 -20.66
C ASP A 211 -5.63 21.45 -21.32
N GLY A 212 -6.42 20.36 -21.25
CA GLY A 212 -6.12 19.08 -21.86
C GLY A 212 -5.37 18.09 -20.97
N ARG A 213 -4.97 18.48 -19.75
CA ARG A 213 -4.34 17.57 -18.77
C ARG A 213 -5.36 16.64 -18.13
N LEU A 214 -4.89 15.50 -17.61
CA LEU A 214 -5.69 14.58 -16.80
C LEU A 214 -5.64 15.02 -15.33
N LEU A 215 -6.80 15.25 -14.73
CA LEU A 215 -7.03 15.40 -13.31
C LEU A 215 -7.46 14.04 -12.74
N TYR A 216 -6.89 13.61 -11.61
CA TYR A 216 -7.25 12.33 -11.00
C TYR A 216 -6.98 12.35 -9.49
N THR A 217 -7.55 11.41 -8.77
CA THR A 217 -7.24 11.17 -7.37
C THR A 217 -6.07 10.20 -7.27
N ARG A 218 -5.07 10.53 -6.45
CA ARG A 218 -3.96 9.63 -6.12
C ARG A 218 -3.83 9.47 -4.62
N TRP A 219 -3.84 8.24 -4.17
CA TRP A 219 -3.47 7.91 -2.81
C TRP A 219 -1.96 7.82 -2.67
N GLU A 220 -1.38 8.61 -1.80
CA GLU A 220 0.03 8.51 -1.43
C GLU A 220 0.20 7.70 -0.13
N TYR A 221 0.21 6.38 -0.24
CA TYR A 221 0.56 5.50 0.87
C TYR A 221 2.06 5.37 0.97
N VAL A 222 2.69 6.33 1.56
CA VAL A 222 4.14 6.50 1.63
C VAL A 222 4.57 6.85 3.05
N ASP A 223 5.86 6.88 3.32
CA ASP A 223 6.40 7.15 4.65
C ASP A 223 5.97 8.49 5.25
N ARG A 224 5.54 9.41 4.43
CA ARG A 224 5.02 10.72 4.86
C ARG A 224 3.77 10.59 5.71
N ASP A 225 2.84 9.80 5.25
CA ASP A 225 1.59 9.44 5.92
C ASP A 225 0.92 8.31 5.13
N ALA A 226 0.35 7.36 5.84
CA ALA A 226 -0.26 6.21 5.19
C ALA A 226 -1.73 6.45 4.80
N ILE A 227 -2.44 7.39 5.45
CA ILE A 227 -3.90 7.48 5.35
C ILE A 227 -4.39 8.82 4.85
N SER A 228 -3.70 9.91 5.13
CA SER A 228 -4.28 11.25 5.05
C SER A 228 -4.08 11.98 3.71
N PHE A 229 -3.54 11.31 2.67
CA PHE A 229 -3.24 11.93 1.39
C PHE A 229 -3.84 11.14 0.22
N HIS A 230 -5.15 11.28 0.02
CA HIS A 230 -5.88 10.82 -1.15
C HIS A 230 -6.35 12.06 -1.91
N HIS A 231 -5.44 12.74 -2.57
CA HIS A 231 -5.67 14.09 -3.05
C HIS A 231 -5.64 14.18 -4.57
N LEU A 232 -5.93 15.39 -5.08
CA LEU A 232 -6.01 15.63 -6.51
C LEU A 232 -4.63 15.82 -7.12
N TRP A 233 -4.37 15.07 -8.17
CA TRP A 233 -3.15 15.10 -8.98
C TRP A 233 -3.48 15.42 -10.43
N VAL A 234 -2.47 15.80 -11.18
CA VAL A 234 -2.58 16.11 -12.60
C VAL A 234 -1.39 15.57 -13.36
N MET A 235 -1.62 15.11 -14.60
CA MET A 235 -0.57 14.71 -15.53
C MET A 235 -0.98 15.03 -16.96
N ASN A 236 -0.04 15.02 -17.90
CA ASN A 236 -0.35 15.02 -19.31
C ASN A 236 -0.99 13.67 -19.74
N PRO A 237 -1.80 13.62 -20.82
CA PRO A 237 -2.42 12.38 -21.28
C PRO A 237 -1.45 11.26 -21.68
N ASP A 238 -0.14 11.54 -21.77
CA ASP A 238 0.93 10.58 -22.02
C ASP A 238 1.65 10.11 -20.75
N GLY A 239 1.20 10.53 -19.57
CA GLY A 239 1.78 10.20 -18.25
C GLY A 239 2.90 11.14 -17.80
N THR A 240 3.35 12.06 -18.63
CA THR A 240 4.41 13.02 -18.26
C THR A 240 3.89 14.14 -17.36
N ALA A 241 4.80 14.84 -16.67
CA ALA A 241 4.51 15.97 -15.79
C ALA A 241 3.52 15.68 -14.66
N ALA A 242 3.55 14.45 -14.12
CA ALA A 242 2.73 14.08 -12.98
C ALA A 242 3.08 14.93 -11.76
N SER A 243 2.08 15.64 -11.21
CA SER A 243 2.27 16.52 -10.07
C SER A 243 0.98 16.64 -9.26
N ALA A 244 1.11 16.98 -7.98
CA ALA A 244 -0.05 17.23 -7.15
C ALA A 244 -0.79 18.49 -7.66
N PHE A 245 -2.10 18.42 -7.74
CA PHE A 245 -2.96 19.52 -8.17
C PHE A 245 -3.46 20.32 -6.97
N TYR A 246 -4.03 19.65 -5.97
CA TYR A 246 -4.55 20.27 -4.75
C TYR A 246 -4.48 19.33 -3.56
N GLY A 247 -4.12 19.88 -2.38
CA GLY A 247 -4.22 19.19 -1.10
C GLY A 247 -2.95 18.50 -0.61
N ASN A 248 -1.87 18.55 -1.37
CA ASN A 248 -0.64 17.79 -1.06
C ASN A 248 0.09 18.24 0.22
N MET A 249 -0.12 19.46 0.69
CA MET A 249 0.58 20.03 1.85
C MET A 249 -0.23 20.00 3.15
N HIS A 250 -1.49 19.58 3.09
CA HIS A 250 -2.32 19.44 4.28
C HIS A 250 -2.99 18.07 4.31
N PRO A 251 -2.97 17.38 5.47
CA PRO A 251 -3.59 16.06 5.60
C PRO A 251 -5.12 16.17 5.70
N GLY A 252 -5.79 15.07 5.39
CA GLY A 252 -7.22 14.88 5.62
C GLY A 252 -8.03 14.74 4.35
N GLY A 253 -9.08 13.95 4.43
CA GLY A 253 -10.04 13.69 3.38
C GLY A 253 -9.56 12.74 2.28
N VAL A 254 -10.53 12.20 1.58
CA VAL A 254 -10.37 11.54 0.29
C VAL A 254 -11.04 12.44 -0.74
N PHE A 255 -10.24 13.13 -1.56
CA PHE A 255 -10.74 14.02 -2.60
C PHE A 255 -10.91 13.23 -3.88
N ILE A 256 -12.14 12.84 -4.16
CA ILE A 256 -12.42 11.89 -5.21
C ILE A 256 -13.49 12.43 -6.17
N ASP A 257 -13.52 11.82 -7.35
CA ASP A 257 -14.48 12.09 -8.41
C ASP A 257 -14.51 13.58 -8.87
N ALA A 258 -13.31 14.14 -8.97
CA ALA A 258 -13.12 15.52 -9.36
C ALA A 258 -13.49 15.75 -10.83
N LYS A 259 -14.26 16.80 -11.11
CA LYS A 259 -14.68 17.19 -12.45
C LYS A 259 -14.51 18.70 -12.67
N PRO A 260 -13.93 19.14 -13.80
CA PRO A 260 -13.88 20.55 -14.15
C PRO A 260 -15.27 21.08 -14.43
N VAL A 261 -15.53 22.30 -13.94
CA VAL A 261 -16.79 23.00 -14.22
C VAL A 261 -16.73 23.60 -15.62
N PRO A 262 -17.76 23.40 -16.48
CA PRO A 262 -17.76 23.93 -17.85
C PRO A 262 -17.58 25.46 -17.89
N ALA A 263 -16.72 25.93 -18.80
CA ALA A 263 -16.41 27.35 -19.01
C ALA A 263 -15.93 28.09 -17.74
N SER A 264 -15.26 27.40 -16.84
CA SER A 264 -14.81 27.92 -15.55
C SER A 264 -13.42 27.39 -15.20
N ASP A 265 -12.75 28.08 -14.27
CA ASP A 265 -11.49 27.59 -13.65
C ASP A 265 -11.75 26.78 -12.37
N LYS A 266 -12.99 26.42 -12.11
CA LYS A 266 -13.37 25.68 -10.92
C LYS A 266 -13.41 24.19 -11.19
N VAL A 267 -13.22 23.45 -10.11
CA VAL A 267 -13.33 21.98 -10.07
C VAL A 267 -14.27 21.63 -8.93
N ILE A 268 -15.22 20.75 -9.17
CA ILE A 268 -15.98 20.11 -8.09
C ILE A 268 -15.38 18.76 -7.77
N TYR A 269 -15.50 18.32 -6.52
CA TYR A 269 -15.06 16.99 -6.07
C TYR A 269 -15.85 16.57 -4.82
N VAL A 270 -15.78 15.29 -4.49
CA VAL A 270 -16.30 14.77 -3.21
C VAL A 270 -15.17 14.69 -2.21
N ASP A 271 -15.38 15.25 -1.02
CA ASP A 271 -14.57 14.98 0.17
C ASP A 271 -15.24 13.85 0.95
N SER A 272 -14.75 12.61 0.74
CA SER A 272 -15.32 11.39 1.30
C SER A 272 -14.78 11.10 2.72
N GLY A 273 -14.22 12.10 3.41
CA GLY A 273 -13.75 11.99 4.78
C GLY A 273 -12.40 11.29 4.92
N TYR A 274 -12.06 10.93 6.14
CA TYR A 274 -10.70 10.55 6.57
C TYR A 274 -10.02 9.44 5.76
N HIS A 275 -10.71 8.35 5.46
CA HIS A 275 -10.17 7.21 4.70
C HIS A 275 -11.09 6.81 3.54
N GLY A 276 -12.00 7.70 3.21
CA GLY A 276 -13.06 7.48 2.25
C GLY A 276 -14.21 6.64 2.82
N SER A 277 -15.35 6.77 2.18
CA SER A 277 -16.56 6.03 2.48
C SER A 277 -16.89 5.07 1.35
N HIS A 278 -17.54 3.98 1.70
CA HIS A 278 -18.06 3.02 0.73
C HIS A 278 -18.88 3.74 -0.37
N GLU A 279 -18.69 3.32 -1.62
CA GLU A 279 -19.30 3.96 -2.78
C GLU A 279 -19.01 5.48 -2.89
N ARG A 280 -17.89 5.93 -2.29
CA ARG A 280 -17.36 7.30 -2.46
C ARG A 280 -18.28 8.41 -1.98
N VAL A 281 -19.18 8.10 -1.05
CA VAL A 281 -20.10 9.10 -0.49
C VAL A 281 -19.33 10.14 0.33
N GLY A 282 -19.70 11.41 0.21
CA GLY A 282 -19.09 12.49 0.97
C GLY A 282 -19.65 13.86 0.63
N ARG A 283 -19.02 14.90 1.13
CA ARG A 283 -19.43 16.28 0.94
C ARG A 283 -19.06 16.77 -0.46
N LEU A 284 -19.99 17.42 -1.12
CA LEU A 284 -19.71 18.09 -2.38
C LEU A 284 -18.88 19.35 -2.12
N MET A 285 -17.73 19.46 -2.77
CA MET A 285 -16.77 20.54 -2.62
C MET A 285 -16.56 21.27 -3.95
N MET A 286 -16.29 22.55 -3.88
CA MET A 286 -15.88 23.36 -5.03
C MET A 286 -14.50 23.97 -4.75
N LEU A 287 -13.56 23.72 -5.65
CA LEU A 287 -12.20 24.28 -5.65
C LEU A 287 -12.09 25.36 -6.72
N ASN A 288 -11.60 26.55 -6.36
CA ASN A 288 -11.28 27.60 -7.31
C ASN A 288 -9.75 27.63 -7.54
N THR A 289 -9.31 27.27 -8.73
CA THR A 289 -7.91 27.05 -9.03
C THR A 289 -7.09 28.33 -9.28
N ASN A 290 -7.74 29.49 -9.39
CA ASN A 290 -7.07 30.73 -9.82
C ASN A 290 -6.77 31.74 -8.70
N LYS A 291 -7.12 31.45 -7.46
CA LYS A 291 -7.05 32.49 -6.42
C LYS A 291 -5.73 32.51 -5.65
N LYS A 292 -5.11 31.39 -5.42
CA LYS A 292 -3.91 31.24 -4.59
C LYS A 292 -3.11 29.99 -4.95
N GLY A 293 -2.06 29.67 -4.20
CA GLY A 293 -1.27 28.48 -4.44
C GLY A 293 -2.07 27.17 -4.27
N PRO A 294 -1.62 26.09 -4.90
CA PRO A 294 -2.39 24.82 -5.05
C PRO A 294 -2.74 24.13 -3.72
N ASP A 295 -2.07 24.48 -2.63
CA ASP A 295 -2.28 23.89 -1.30
C ASP A 295 -3.02 24.84 -0.33
N ASP A 296 -3.51 25.98 -0.81
CA ASP A 296 -4.25 26.92 0.04
C ASP A 296 -5.70 26.45 0.23
N GLN A 297 -6.02 26.03 1.43
CA GLN A 297 -7.35 25.54 1.80
C GLN A 297 -8.47 26.58 1.61
N SER A 298 -8.15 27.86 1.60
CA SER A 298 -9.15 28.89 1.36
C SER A 298 -9.69 28.95 -0.07
N GLN A 299 -9.09 28.18 -1.00
CA GLN A 299 -9.58 28.03 -2.37
C GLN A 299 -10.77 27.09 -2.49
N THR A 300 -11.03 26.26 -1.49
CA THR A 300 -12.11 25.30 -1.50
C THR A 300 -13.25 25.73 -0.58
N ARG A 301 -14.46 25.41 -0.97
CA ARG A 301 -15.66 25.55 -0.16
C ARG A 301 -16.54 24.34 -0.26
N ALA A 302 -17.21 23.97 0.81
CA ALA A 302 -18.29 22.99 0.73
C ALA A 302 -19.53 23.61 0.08
N ILE A 303 -20.21 22.85 -0.75
CA ILE A 303 -21.58 23.12 -1.16
C ILE A 303 -22.47 22.63 -0.01
N PRO A 304 -23.35 23.46 0.56
CA PRO A 304 -24.23 23.04 1.63
C PRO A 304 -25.15 21.90 1.20
N GLY A 305 -25.51 21.01 2.11
CA GLY A 305 -26.43 19.91 1.81
C GLY A 305 -25.98 18.56 2.37
N GLU A 306 -26.67 17.53 1.96
CA GLU A 306 -26.38 16.13 2.33
C GLU A 306 -25.19 15.59 1.53
N GLU A 307 -24.62 14.49 2.04
CA GLU A 307 -23.56 13.79 1.34
C GLU A 307 -24.06 13.14 0.06
N VAL A 308 -23.24 13.21 -0.97
CA VAL A 308 -23.53 12.71 -2.31
C VAL A 308 -22.31 11.97 -2.88
N ARG A 309 -22.48 11.36 -4.04
CA ARG A 309 -21.40 10.76 -4.84
C ARG A 309 -21.57 11.09 -6.31
N ASP A 310 -20.54 10.82 -7.09
CA ASP A 310 -20.53 10.89 -8.56
C ASP A 310 -20.96 12.25 -9.13
N PRO A 311 -20.48 13.40 -8.62
CA PRO A 311 -20.94 14.70 -9.03
C PRO A 311 -20.60 14.96 -10.50
N TYR A 312 -21.48 15.67 -11.19
CA TYR A 312 -21.30 16.13 -12.55
C TYR A 312 -21.75 17.60 -12.70
N PRO A 313 -20.83 18.52 -12.99
CA PRO A 313 -21.18 19.93 -13.07
C PRO A 313 -21.88 20.26 -14.39
N LEU A 314 -23.02 20.89 -14.30
CA LEU A 314 -23.71 21.50 -15.45
C LEU A 314 -23.24 22.95 -15.68
N SER A 315 -22.96 23.65 -14.59
CA SER A 315 -22.46 25.02 -14.58
C SER A 315 -21.77 25.29 -13.22
N GLU A 316 -21.33 26.51 -12.97
CA GLU A 316 -20.90 26.96 -11.65
C GLU A 316 -22.01 26.97 -10.59
N ALA A 317 -23.25 26.99 -11.01
CA ALA A 317 -24.41 27.14 -10.13
C ALA A 317 -25.26 25.86 -9.99
N GLU A 318 -25.03 24.82 -10.82
CA GLU A 318 -25.86 23.63 -10.82
C GLU A 318 -25.04 22.36 -11.11
N PHE A 319 -25.31 21.30 -10.34
CA PHE A 319 -24.62 20.03 -10.38
C PHE A 319 -25.61 18.87 -10.36
N LEU A 320 -25.35 17.83 -11.12
CA LEU A 320 -25.99 16.52 -10.93
C LEU A 320 -25.17 15.70 -9.92
N ALA A 321 -25.85 14.86 -9.15
CA ALA A 321 -25.19 13.90 -8.28
C ALA A 321 -26.08 12.68 -8.01
N ALA A 322 -25.49 11.61 -7.49
CA ALA A 322 -26.21 10.46 -6.97
C ALA A 322 -26.30 10.54 -5.42
N ARG A 323 -27.51 10.28 -4.88
CA ARG A 323 -27.77 10.26 -3.44
C ARG A 323 -28.59 9.01 -3.09
N GLY A 324 -27.90 7.99 -2.62
CA GLY A 324 -28.53 6.68 -2.38
C GLY A 324 -29.09 6.10 -3.70
N ASN A 325 -30.41 6.00 -3.81
CA ASN A 325 -31.12 5.56 -5.00
C ASN A 325 -31.77 6.71 -5.78
N GLU A 326 -31.32 7.94 -5.57
CA GLU A 326 -31.86 9.12 -6.21
C GLU A 326 -30.81 9.83 -7.08
N ILE A 327 -31.25 10.32 -8.25
CA ILE A 327 -30.51 11.31 -9.03
C ILE A 327 -31.03 12.67 -8.61
N VAL A 328 -30.14 13.56 -8.21
CA VAL A 328 -30.47 14.89 -7.73
C VAL A 328 -29.78 15.98 -8.55
N SER A 329 -30.44 17.12 -8.71
CA SER A 329 -29.82 18.39 -9.09
C SER A 329 -29.57 19.19 -7.80
N ILE A 330 -28.37 19.78 -7.67
CA ILE A 330 -27.94 20.54 -6.52
C ILE A 330 -27.48 21.91 -7.00
N SER A 331 -27.98 22.97 -6.36
CA SER A 331 -27.47 24.31 -6.64
C SER A 331 -26.18 24.58 -5.86
N ASP A 332 -25.43 25.61 -6.25
CA ASP A 332 -24.22 26.06 -5.53
C ASP A 332 -24.50 26.63 -4.13
N THR A 333 -25.79 26.90 -3.84
CA THR A 333 -26.29 27.29 -2.50
C THR A 333 -26.80 26.10 -1.68
N GLY A 334 -26.78 24.90 -2.26
CA GLY A 334 -27.20 23.66 -1.59
C GLY A 334 -28.69 23.31 -1.70
N ALA A 335 -29.45 24.00 -2.54
CA ALA A 335 -30.82 23.59 -2.81
C ALA A 335 -30.82 22.30 -3.65
N VAL A 336 -31.56 21.29 -3.19
CA VAL A 336 -31.59 19.97 -3.80
C VAL A 336 -32.97 19.72 -4.42
N LYS A 337 -32.97 19.21 -5.64
CA LYS A 337 -34.17 18.75 -6.35
C LYS A 337 -33.95 17.29 -6.77
N THR A 338 -34.79 16.37 -6.34
CA THR A 338 -34.81 14.99 -6.83
C THR A 338 -35.40 14.99 -8.26
N LEU A 339 -34.61 14.46 -9.19
CA LEU A 339 -34.97 14.31 -10.58
C LEU A 339 -35.55 12.93 -10.87
N PHE A 340 -35.05 11.90 -10.17
CA PHE A 340 -35.46 10.51 -10.35
C PHE A 340 -35.19 9.71 -9.06
N LYS A 341 -35.99 8.67 -8.83
CA LYS A 341 -35.80 7.70 -7.76
C LYS A 341 -35.94 6.29 -8.29
N SER A 342 -34.95 5.46 -8.05
CA SER A 342 -34.89 4.04 -8.43
C SER A 342 -35.22 3.11 -7.29
N ALA A 343 -35.44 1.83 -7.60
CA ALA A 343 -35.45 0.73 -6.64
C ALA A 343 -34.02 0.29 -6.23
N MET A 344 -33.04 0.51 -7.12
CA MET A 344 -31.61 0.19 -6.91
C MET A 344 -30.81 1.46 -6.60
N MET A 345 -29.58 1.30 -6.12
CA MET A 345 -28.65 2.40 -6.03
C MET A 345 -28.33 2.95 -7.43
N VAL A 346 -28.29 4.28 -7.54
CA VAL A 346 -27.93 4.98 -8.78
C VAL A 346 -26.54 5.55 -8.69
N HIS A 347 -25.86 5.61 -9.82
CA HIS A 347 -24.46 6.02 -9.90
C HIS A 347 -24.20 6.83 -11.18
N GLU A 348 -23.21 7.68 -11.10
CA GLU A 348 -22.56 8.38 -12.21
C GLU A 348 -23.55 9.03 -13.21
N PRO A 349 -24.47 9.93 -12.79
CA PRO A 349 -25.37 10.64 -13.72
C PRO A 349 -24.57 11.59 -14.62
N ARG A 350 -24.76 11.48 -15.94
CA ARG A 350 -24.03 12.28 -16.94
C ARG A 350 -25.01 12.84 -17.96
N LEU A 351 -24.90 14.13 -18.26
CA LEU A 351 -25.71 14.77 -19.29
C LEU A 351 -25.32 14.26 -20.68
N ILE A 352 -26.32 13.84 -21.46
CA ILE A 352 -26.15 13.51 -22.87
C ILE A 352 -26.20 14.80 -23.64
N ALA A 353 -25.04 15.32 -24.01
CA ALA A 353 -24.89 16.52 -24.79
C ALA A 353 -23.56 16.50 -25.56
N SER A 354 -23.53 17.15 -26.69
CA SER A 354 -22.27 17.46 -27.35
C SER A 354 -21.50 18.51 -26.56
N ARG A 355 -20.16 18.33 -26.48
CA ARG A 355 -19.29 19.28 -25.80
C ARG A 355 -18.05 19.60 -26.62
N ARG A 356 -17.51 20.79 -26.43
CA ARG A 356 -16.26 21.18 -27.06
C ARG A 356 -15.12 20.26 -26.55
N ARG A 357 -14.30 19.81 -27.49
CA ARG A 357 -13.07 19.03 -27.17
C ARG A 357 -12.00 19.98 -26.62
N GLU A 358 -11.34 19.56 -25.57
CA GLU A 358 -10.20 20.26 -24.95
C GLU A 358 -8.99 20.27 -25.91
N PRO A 359 -7.99 21.15 -25.71
CA PRO A 359 -6.75 21.14 -26.47
C PRO A 359 -6.03 19.80 -26.37
N VAL A 360 -5.49 19.34 -27.48
CA VAL A 360 -4.60 18.17 -27.49
C VAL A 360 -3.21 18.58 -27.01
N ILE A 361 -2.73 17.93 -25.97
CA ILE A 361 -1.33 18.04 -25.54
C ILE A 361 -0.52 17.00 -26.31
N PRO A 362 0.45 17.41 -27.14
CA PRO A 362 1.30 16.45 -27.85
C PRO A 362 2.10 15.59 -26.89
N SER A 363 2.26 14.32 -27.22
CA SER A 363 3.09 13.41 -26.40
C SER A 363 4.54 13.88 -26.35
N ARG A 364 5.11 13.80 -25.17
CA ARG A 364 6.53 14.08 -24.88
C ARG A 364 7.33 12.81 -24.61
N VAL A 365 6.68 11.66 -24.64
CA VAL A 365 7.30 10.36 -24.43
C VAL A 365 8.14 10.00 -25.66
N ASP A 366 9.39 9.65 -25.43
CA ASP A 366 10.28 9.05 -26.43
C ASP A 366 10.39 7.54 -26.16
N PRO A 367 9.63 6.69 -26.86
CA PRO A 367 9.60 5.26 -26.61
C PRO A 367 10.93 4.54 -26.91
N ALA A 368 11.87 5.21 -27.59
CA ALA A 368 13.20 4.66 -27.85
C ALA A 368 14.15 4.76 -26.64
N LYS A 369 13.76 5.49 -25.58
CA LYS A 369 14.57 5.67 -24.38
C LYS A 369 14.08 4.78 -23.25
N ALA A 370 15.00 4.16 -22.53
CA ALA A 370 14.68 3.36 -21.32
C ALA A 370 14.54 4.22 -20.07
N ASN A 371 15.08 5.42 -20.09
CA ASN A 371 15.23 6.30 -18.91
C ASN A 371 14.55 7.64 -19.16
N GLY A 372 14.17 8.31 -18.07
CA GLY A 372 13.96 9.74 -18.02
C GLY A 372 15.15 10.43 -17.37
N THR A 373 15.20 11.76 -17.43
CA THR A 373 16.27 12.60 -16.86
C THR A 373 15.72 13.48 -15.75
N VAL A 374 16.42 13.52 -14.63
CA VAL A 374 16.14 14.42 -13.51
C VAL A 374 17.22 15.50 -13.46
N PHE A 375 16.79 16.74 -13.34
CA PHE A 375 17.66 17.86 -13.01
C PHE A 375 17.27 18.41 -11.64
N LEU A 376 18.20 18.37 -10.68
CA LEU A 376 18.07 18.95 -9.36
C LEU A 376 18.92 20.23 -9.30
N SER A 377 18.26 21.37 -9.09
CA SER A 377 18.94 22.67 -9.09
C SER A 377 19.86 22.85 -7.88
N ASN A 378 19.40 22.52 -6.69
CA ASN A 378 20.22 22.66 -5.48
C ASN A 378 19.65 21.81 -4.34
N VAL A 379 20.35 20.77 -3.94
CA VAL A 379 19.97 19.84 -2.87
C VAL A 379 19.80 20.51 -1.50
N TYR A 380 20.40 21.70 -1.29
CA TYR A 380 20.32 22.43 -0.04
C TYR A 380 19.07 23.33 0.07
N ILE A 381 18.31 23.50 -1.00
CA ILE A 381 17.01 24.19 -0.97
C ILE A 381 15.94 23.19 -0.53
N GLY A 382 15.13 23.55 0.45
CA GLY A 382 14.02 22.70 0.89
C GLY A 382 13.65 22.93 2.33
N ARG A 383 12.55 22.29 2.75
CA ARG A 383 12.07 22.35 4.12
C ARG A 383 13.10 21.71 5.07
N ASN A 384 13.38 22.40 6.17
CA ASN A 384 14.35 22.00 7.20
C ASN A 384 15.82 21.86 6.71
N MET A 385 16.17 22.30 5.50
CA MET A 385 17.53 22.17 4.98
C MET A 385 18.48 23.29 5.41
N LYS A 386 18.01 24.36 6.07
CA LYS A 386 18.80 25.55 6.44
C LYS A 386 20.07 25.26 7.22
N ASN A 387 20.08 24.20 8.02
CA ASN A 387 21.22 23.83 8.87
C ASN A 387 22.16 22.81 8.21
N VAL A 388 21.91 22.41 6.98
CA VAL A 388 22.79 21.52 6.22
C VAL A 388 23.87 22.38 5.56
N LYS A 389 25.13 22.13 5.92
CA LYS A 389 26.26 22.89 5.39
C LYS A 389 26.38 22.66 3.88
N PRO A 390 26.42 23.73 3.06
CA PRO A 390 26.72 23.59 1.63
C PRO A 390 28.02 22.79 1.41
N GLY A 391 28.00 21.89 0.44
CA GLY A 391 29.12 21.01 0.15
C GLY A 391 29.21 19.76 1.04
N SER A 392 28.34 19.58 2.06
CA SER A 392 28.33 18.35 2.88
C SER A 392 27.64 17.16 2.22
N ILE A 393 26.67 17.41 1.34
CA ILE A 393 26.04 16.34 0.55
C ILE A 393 26.91 16.06 -0.67
N LYS A 394 27.29 14.80 -0.86
CA LYS A 394 28.19 14.36 -1.94
C LYS A 394 27.51 13.54 -3.01
N LYS A 395 26.49 12.77 -2.62
CA LYS A 395 25.79 11.83 -3.50
C LYS A 395 24.29 11.80 -3.22
N LEU A 396 23.54 11.32 -4.19
CA LEU A 396 22.17 10.86 -3.99
C LEU A 396 22.16 9.34 -4.14
N LEU A 397 21.64 8.63 -3.13
CA LEU A 397 21.25 7.22 -3.25
C LEU A 397 19.93 7.17 -3.98
N VAL A 398 19.88 6.45 -5.08
CA VAL A 398 18.68 6.27 -5.90
C VAL A 398 18.06 4.94 -5.54
N MET A 399 16.82 4.97 -5.11
CA MET A 399 16.05 3.80 -4.69
C MET A 399 14.71 3.74 -5.42
N GLU A 400 14.16 2.56 -5.50
CA GLU A 400 12.86 2.29 -6.09
C GLU A 400 11.94 1.64 -5.06
N GLN A 401 10.70 2.11 -4.98
CA GLN A 401 9.63 1.46 -4.23
C GLN A 401 9.05 0.33 -5.08
N LEU A 402 9.10 -0.89 -4.55
CA LEU A 402 8.65 -2.09 -5.28
C LEU A 402 7.17 -2.36 -5.07
N PRO A 403 6.43 -2.71 -6.13
CA PRO A 403 5.03 -3.09 -6.02
C PRO A 403 4.86 -4.37 -5.19
N LYS A 404 3.73 -4.49 -4.52
CA LYS A 404 3.39 -5.60 -3.62
C LYS A 404 2.48 -6.60 -4.34
N PRO A 405 2.95 -7.79 -4.71
CA PRO A 405 2.18 -8.73 -5.53
C PRO A 405 1.06 -9.43 -4.77
N VAL A 406 1.15 -9.46 -3.45
CA VAL A 406 0.18 -10.06 -2.53
C VAL A 406 0.07 -9.22 -1.28
N ASN A 407 -1.11 -9.21 -0.67
CA ASN A 407 -1.28 -8.68 0.67
C ASN A 407 -2.41 -9.41 1.40
N PHE A 408 -2.45 -9.26 2.72
CA PHE A 408 -3.45 -9.89 3.56
C PHE A 408 -3.95 -8.88 4.59
N HIS A 409 -5.13 -9.11 5.12
CA HIS A 409 -5.70 -8.24 6.14
C HIS A 409 -4.71 -8.03 7.28
N GLY A 410 -4.39 -6.77 7.57
CA GLY A 410 -3.41 -6.41 8.58
C GLY A 410 -1.96 -6.71 8.20
N GLY A 411 -1.69 -7.11 6.96
CA GLY A 411 -0.36 -7.43 6.46
C GLY A 411 0.62 -6.27 6.51
N GLY A 412 0.16 -5.05 6.38
CA GLY A 412 0.93 -3.82 6.57
C GLY A 412 2.44 -3.96 6.35
N THR A 413 3.21 -3.67 7.39
CA THR A 413 4.66 -3.85 7.38
C THR A 413 5.10 -5.27 7.70
N THR A 414 4.37 -6.00 8.56
CA THR A 414 4.74 -7.36 8.99
C THR A 414 4.41 -8.39 7.91
N PRO A 415 5.31 -9.31 7.52
CA PRO A 415 6.62 -9.60 8.12
C PRO A 415 7.81 -8.85 7.50
N LEU A 416 7.60 -7.88 6.61
CA LEU A 416 8.70 -7.19 5.92
C LEU A 416 9.59 -6.41 6.89
N ALA A 417 8.97 -5.71 7.84
CA ALA A 417 9.68 -4.96 8.86
C ALA A 417 8.81 -4.79 10.11
N HIS A 418 9.40 -4.47 11.24
CA HIS A 418 8.63 -4.19 12.45
C HIS A 418 7.96 -2.82 12.42
N GLY A 419 8.60 -1.84 11.90
CA GLY A 419 8.09 -0.47 11.83
C GLY A 419 8.52 0.28 10.58
N GLY A 420 9.16 -0.40 9.64
CA GLY A 420 9.68 0.19 8.41
C GLY A 420 8.62 0.50 7.36
N LYS A 421 9.05 0.57 6.12
CA LYS A 421 8.16 0.81 4.98
C LYS A 421 7.19 -0.33 4.76
N TRP A 422 6.06 0.00 4.15
CA TRP A 422 5.01 -0.96 3.81
C TRP A 422 5.35 -1.79 2.57
N THR A 423 6.39 -1.39 1.83
CA THR A 423 6.87 -2.05 0.62
C THR A 423 8.37 -2.30 0.69
N LEU A 424 8.85 -3.28 -0.05
CA LEU A 424 10.27 -3.46 -0.28
C LEU A 424 10.84 -2.32 -1.12
N ASN A 425 12.12 -2.07 -0.96
CA ASN A 425 12.88 -1.09 -1.71
C ASN A 425 14.01 -1.75 -2.48
N ARG A 426 14.21 -1.33 -3.72
CA ARG A 426 15.38 -1.73 -4.52
C ARG A 426 16.39 -0.59 -4.53
N ILE A 427 17.63 -0.88 -4.23
CA ILE A 427 18.75 0.03 -4.31
C ILE A 427 19.28 -0.02 -5.75
N LEU A 428 19.18 1.09 -6.47
CA LEU A 428 19.66 1.18 -7.85
C LEU A 428 21.13 1.61 -7.92
N GLY A 429 21.57 2.40 -6.96
CA GLY A 429 22.94 2.90 -6.91
C GLY A 429 23.01 4.36 -6.47
N THR A 430 24.09 5.04 -6.84
CA THR A 430 24.33 6.45 -6.49
C THR A 430 24.62 7.32 -7.69
N VAL A 431 24.35 8.61 -7.55
CA VAL A 431 24.79 9.69 -8.47
C VAL A 431 25.48 10.79 -7.68
N ASP A 432 26.46 11.44 -8.27
CA ASP A 432 27.20 12.52 -7.60
C ASP A 432 26.40 13.82 -7.57
N VAL A 433 26.61 14.62 -6.54
CA VAL A 433 26.10 15.99 -6.38
C VAL A 433 27.26 16.96 -6.62
N GLU A 434 27.05 17.93 -7.50
CA GLU A 434 28.04 18.95 -7.85
C GLU A 434 28.33 19.87 -6.64
N PRO A 435 29.50 20.52 -6.61
CA PRO A 435 29.88 21.39 -5.49
C PRO A 435 28.89 22.52 -5.19
N ASP A 436 28.10 22.96 -6.18
CA ASP A 436 27.06 23.97 -6.02
C ASP A 436 25.70 23.39 -5.54
N GLY A 437 25.66 22.08 -5.30
CA GLY A 437 24.48 21.35 -4.84
C GLY A 437 23.55 20.88 -5.97
N SER A 438 23.91 21.14 -7.23
CA SER A 438 23.12 20.66 -8.37
C SER A 438 23.46 19.21 -8.73
N ALA A 439 22.53 18.54 -9.43
CA ALA A 439 22.73 17.20 -9.99
C ALA A 439 21.88 17.02 -11.25
N SER A 440 22.41 16.33 -12.24
CA SER A 440 21.65 15.91 -13.42
C SER A 440 21.94 14.44 -13.71
N PHE A 441 20.90 13.61 -13.78
CA PHE A 441 21.08 12.17 -13.89
C PHE A 441 19.89 11.47 -14.55
N GLU A 442 20.16 10.28 -15.08
CA GLU A 442 19.14 9.42 -15.65
C GLU A 442 18.54 8.50 -14.57
N VAL A 443 17.22 8.23 -14.65
CA VAL A 443 16.53 7.22 -13.84
C VAL A 443 15.70 6.31 -14.74
N PRO A 444 15.48 5.03 -14.37
CA PRO A 444 14.64 4.13 -15.13
C PRO A 444 13.21 4.70 -15.25
N ALA A 445 12.69 4.68 -16.48
CA ALA A 445 11.33 5.15 -16.75
C ALA A 445 10.25 4.19 -16.19
N CYS A 446 9.05 4.71 -15.94
CA CYS A 446 7.89 3.96 -15.45
C CYS A 446 8.14 3.26 -14.11
N ARG A 447 8.97 3.84 -13.24
CA ARG A 447 9.32 3.28 -11.92
C ARG A 447 9.10 4.32 -10.83
N SER A 448 8.73 3.84 -9.65
CA SER A 448 8.54 4.69 -8.45
C SER A 448 9.88 4.97 -7.79
N ILE A 449 10.51 6.08 -8.16
CA ILE A 449 11.88 6.45 -7.73
C ILE A 449 11.81 7.43 -6.56
N TYR A 450 12.70 7.25 -5.59
CA TYR A 450 12.95 8.21 -4.53
C TYR A 450 14.43 8.30 -4.19
N LEU A 451 14.83 9.39 -3.55
CA LEU A 451 16.23 9.76 -3.36
C LEU A 451 16.54 9.92 -1.87
N ALA A 452 17.76 9.54 -1.50
CA ALA A 452 18.35 9.90 -0.22
C ALA A 452 19.64 10.69 -0.44
N ALA A 453 19.76 11.86 0.19
CA ALA A 453 20.97 12.66 0.17
C ALA A 453 22.02 12.06 1.11
N LEU A 454 23.22 11.80 0.62
CA LEU A 454 24.33 11.19 1.35
C LEU A 454 25.47 12.19 1.62
N ASP A 455 26.05 12.12 2.81
CA ASP A 455 27.24 12.85 3.18
C ASP A 455 28.54 12.20 2.64
N GLU A 456 29.69 12.72 3.03
CA GLU A 456 31.01 12.23 2.64
C GLU A 456 31.28 10.79 3.15
N ASN A 457 30.61 10.35 4.22
CA ASN A 457 30.69 8.99 4.78
C ASN A 457 29.62 8.06 4.19
N ASN A 458 28.92 8.53 3.17
CA ASN A 458 27.73 7.91 2.58
C ASN A 458 26.56 7.69 3.56
N LEU A 459 26.49 8.40 4.68
CA LEU A 459 25.37 8.34 5.61
C LEU A 459 24.21 9.21 5.08
N SER A 460 22.98 8.73 5.26
CA SER A 460 21.78 9.41 4.79
C SER A 460 21.48 10.66 5.59
N VAL A 461 21.70 11.83 5.00
CA VAL A 461 21.37 13.14 5.61
C VAL A 461 19.86 13.34 5.64
N LYS A 462 19.19 13.06 4.54
CA LYS A 462 17.74 13.21 4.39
C LYS A 462 17.22 12.35 3.24
N GLN A 463 16.00 11.83 3.35
CA GLN A 463 15.35 11.04 2.31
C GLN A 463 14.04 11.66 1.86
N MET A 464 13.67 11.43 0.61
CA MET A 464 12.30 11.64 0.13
C MET A 464 11.34 10.69 0.85
N ARG A 465 10.14 11.18 1.14
CA ARG A 465 9.07 10.41 1.80
C ARG A 465 7.93 10.04 0.87
N SER A 466 8.01 10.46 -0.36
CA SER A 466 7.19 10.06 -1.49
C SER A 466 8.10 9.66 -2.64
N PHE A 467 7.55 9.38 -3.78
CA PHE A 467 8.29 9.00 -4.99
C PHE A 467 7.83 9.87 -6.17
N PHE A 468 8.65 9.88 -7.20
CA PHE A 468 8.31 10.42 -8.50
C PHE A 468 8.43 9.32 -9.57
N THR A 469 7.74 9.50 -10.67
CA THR A 469 7.80 8.63 -11.84
C THR A 469 8.09 9.48 -13.06
N LEU A 470 8.98 9.02 -13.92
CA LEU A 470 9.21 9.62 -15.24
C LEU A 470 8.78 8.67 -16.33
N MET A 471 8.24 9.22 -17.40
CA MET A 471 7.98 8.48 -18.63
C MET A 471 9.26 8.39 -19.48
N PRO A 472 9.32 7.45 -20.45
CA PRO A 472 10.48 7.31 -21.33
C PRO A 472 10.86 8.62 -22.03
N GLY A 473 12.09 9.06 -21.86
CA GLY A 473 12.60 10.30 -22.43
C GLY A 473 12.14 11.57 -21.73
N GLU A 474 11.32 11.49 -20.71
CA GLU A 474 10.86 12.67 -19.97
C GLU A 474 12.02 13.37 -19.26
N HIS A 475 11.98 14.71 -19.28
CA HIS A 475 12.86 15.56 -18.50
C HIS A 475 12.06 16.23 -17.39
N ALA A 476 12.42 15.96 -16.15
CA ALA A 476 11.85 16.61 -14.98
C ALA A 476 12.91 17.43 -14.24
N SER A 477 12.49 18.52 -13.62
CA SER A 477 13.37 19.34 -12.80
C SER A 477 12.79 19.55 -11.40
N CYS A 478 13.68 19.48 -10.40
CA CYS A 478 13.40 19.81 -9.03
C CYS A 478 14.23 21.04 -8.63
N ILE A 479 13.62 21.99 -7.92
CA ILE A 479 14.34 23.16 -7.41
C ILE A 479 15.28 22.73 -6.28
N GLY A 480 14.79 21.86 -5.40
CA GLY A 480 15.54 21.37 -4.25
C GLY A 480 14.97 20.11 -3.64
N CYS A 481 15.41 19.83 -2.42
CA CYS A 481 14.96 18.68 -1.63
C CYS A 481 13.77 19.09 -0.74
N HIS A 482 12.56 18.65 -1.06
CA HIS A 482 11.32 19.05 -0.36
C HIS A 482 11.03 20.57 -0.42
N GLU A 483 11.19 21.16 -1.59
CA GLU A 483 10.86 22.56 -1.84
C GLU A 483 9.34 22.80 -1.70
N ASP A 484 9.01 24.06 -1.48
CA ASP A 484 7.63 24.56 -1.57
C ASP A 484 7.21 24.61 -3.05
N ARG A 485 6.02 24.09 -3.38
CA ARG A 485 5.48 24.07 -4.74
C ARG A 485 5.25 25.46 -5.36
N THR A 486 5.21 26.49 -4.55
CA THR A 486 5.08 27.89 -5.00
C THR A 486 6.44 28.54 -5.30
N MET A 487 7.55 27.86 -5.01
CA MET A 487 8.87 28.36 -5.33
C MET A 487 9.16 28.32 -6.82
N SER A 488 9.85 29.32 -7.30
CA SER A 488 10.50 29.33 -8.61
C SER A 488 12.01 29.17 -8.45
N MET A 489 12.66 28.68 -9.50
CA MET A 489 14.12 28.57 -9.50
C MET A 489 14.73 29.95 -9.29
N PRO A 490 15.68 30.12 -8.34
CA PRO A 490 16.36 31.39 -8.15
C PRO A 490 17.05 31.85 -9.44
N THR A 491 16.80 33.12 -9.80
CA THR A 491 17.50 33.76 -10.92
C THR A 491 18.97 33.91 -10.58
N GLY A 492 19.89 33.58 -11.50
CA GLY A 492 21.33 33.68 -11.27
C GLY A 492 22.14 32.82 -12.22
N SER A 493 23.37 32.50 -11.85
CA SER A 493 24.31 31.72 -12.66
C SER A 493 23.77 30.32 -13.01
N ALA A 494 24.05 29.86 -14.22
CA ALA A 494 23.82 28.49 -14.63
C ALA A 494 24.42 27.52 -13.59
N ARG A 495 23.71 26.46 -13.28
CA ARG A 495 24.18 25.42 -12.37
C ARG A 495 25.28 24.59 -13.04
N LEU A 496 26.17 24.01 -12.24
CA LEU A 496 27.23 23.17 -12.78
C LEU A 496 26.67 22.00 -13.55
N ALA A 497 25.63 21.36 -13.02
CA ALA A 497 24.98 20.22 -13.66
C ALA A 497 24.30 20.57 -15.00
N ASP A 498 23.94 21.83 -15.27
CA ASP A 498 23.40 22.25 -16.58
C ASP A 498 24.42 22.13 -17.70
N LYS A 499 25.73 22.20 -17.38
CA LYS A 499 26.85 22.15 -18.35
C LYS A 499 27.31 20.73 -18.62
N LEU A 500 26.81 19.77 -17.87
CA LEU A 500 27.22 18.38 -17.92
C LEU A 500 26.15 17.51 -18.59
N ARG A 501 26.56 16.41 -19.18
CA ARG A 501 25.63 15.38 -19.62
C ARG A 501 25.03 14.72 -18.35
N PRO A 502 23.74 14.35 -18.34
CA PRO A 502 23.17 13.62 -17.24
C PRO A 502 23.99 12.38 -16.91
N SER A 503 24.34 12.21 -15.64
CA SER A 503 25.10 11.07 -15.17
C SER A 503 24.22 9.81 -15.14
N LYS A 504 24.84 8.65 -15.32
CA LYS A 504 24.17 7.37 -15.10
C LYS A 504 24.26 6.99 -13.62
N ILE A 505 23.28 6.25 -13.13
CA ILE A 505 23.34 5.65 -11.79
C ILE A 505 24.53 4.69 -11.75
N THR A 506 25.41 4.87 -10.77
CA THR A 506 26.52 3.96 -10.50
C THR A 506 26.05 2.87 -9.54
N PRO A 507 25.91 1.61 -10.00
CA PRO A 507 25.52 0.51 -9.12
C PRO A 507 26.52 0.30 -7.98
N LEU A 508 26.05 -0.13 -6.83
CA LEU A 508 26.91 -0.42 -5.68
C LEU A 508 27.48 -1.84 -5.83
N ALA A 509 28.70 -1.97 -6.30
CA ALA A 509 29.35 -3.25 -6.57
C ALA A 509 29.34 -4.18 -5.35
N GLY A 510 28.86 -5.41 -5.51
CA GLY A 510 28.83 -6.44 -4.48
C GLY A 510 27.80 -6.21 -3.37
N MET A 511 26.92 -5.21 -3.49
CA MET A 511 25.80 -4.99 -2.56
C MET A 511 24.53 -5.66 -3.09
N PRO A 512 23.68 -6.18 -2.20
CA PRO A 512 22.37 -6.65 -2.60
C PRO A 512 21.49 -5.46 -3.04
N GLU A 513 20.72 -5.63 -4.10
CA GLU A 513 19.74 -4.63 -4.54
C GLU A 513 18.56 -4.53 -3.56
N ILE A 514 18.15 -5.66 -2.97
CA ILE A 514 17.11 -5.75 -1.94
C ILE A 514 17.74 -6.43 -0.75
N ILE A 515 17.67 -5.79 0.41
CA ILE A 515 18.30 -6.31 1.62
C ILE A 515 17.33 -7.21 2.37
N ASP A 516 17.85 -8.34 2.81
CA ASP A 516 17.18 -9.34 3.64
C ASP A 516 17.97 -9.53 4.93
N PHE A 517 17.34 -9.30 6.08
CA PHE A 517 18.06 -9.31 7.35
C PHE A 517 18.69 -10.68 7.67
N PRO A 518 17.96 -11.81 7.60
CA PRO A 518 18.54 -13.14 7.83
C PRO A 518 19.70 -13.47 6.89
N ARG A 519 19.61 -13.05 5.62
CA ARG A 519 20.62 -13.37 4.60
C ARG A 519 21.82 -12.43 4.62
N ASP A 520 21.59 -11.13 4.80
CA ASP A 520 22.60 -10.09 4.54
C ASP A 520 23.16 -9.47 5.83
N ILE A 521 22.36 -9.37 6.89
CA ILE A 521 22.74 -8.68 8.14
C ILE A 521 23.12 -9.67 9.23
N GLN A 522 22.33 -10.72 9.45
CA GLN A 522 22.62 -11.70 10.51
C GLN A 522 24.01 -12.29 10.42
N PRO A 523 24.54 -12.68 9.24
CA PRO A 523 25.91 -13.22 9.16
C PRO A 523 26.99 -12.23 9.57
N VAL A 524 26.74 -10.91 9.45
CA VAL A 524 27.67 -9.88 9.94
C VAL A 524 27.62 -9.82 11.47
N LEU A 525 26.43 -9.87 12.06
CA LEU A 525 26.27 -9.92 13.52
C LEU A 525 26.91 -11.17 14.11
N ASP A 526 26.77 -12.32 13.47
CA ASP A 526 27.34 -13.60 13.92
C ASP A 526 28.86 -13.53 13.98
N ARG A 527 29.49 -12.90 12.99
CA ARG A 527 30.96 -12.76 12.94
C ARG A 527 31.53 -11.78 13.96
N HIS A 528 30.87 -10.67 14.22
CA HIS A 528 31.47 -9.54 14.92
C HIS A 528 30.80 -9.21 16.26
N CYS A 529 29.59 -9.67 16.54
CA CYS A 529 28.78 -9.23 17.68
C CYS A 529 28.42 -10.38 18.63
N VAL A 530 28.05 -11.55 18.09
CA VAL A 530 27.49 -12.67 18.86
C VAL A 530 28.48 -13.24 19.89
N ALA A 531 29.80 -13.12 19.68
CA ALA A 531 30.80 -13.56 20.68
C ALA A 531 30.60 -12.92 22.07
N CYS A 532 30.00 -11.72 22.12
CA CYS A 532 29.67 -11.02 23.37
C CYS A 532 28.15 -10.89 23.60
N HIS A 533 27.38 -10.80 22.52
CA HIS A 533 25.94 -10.60 22.56
C HIS A 533 25.20 -11.91 22.22
N ASN A 534 25.36 -12.93 23.04
CA ASN A 534 24.70 -14.24 22.95
C ASN A 534 23.90 -14.53 24.22
N PRO A 535 23.10 -15.60 24.28
CA PRO A 535 22.27 -15.91 25.44
C PRO A 535 23.09 -16.09 26.76
N ASP A 536 24.32 -16.54 26.70
CA ASP A 536 25.10 -16.80 27.91
C ASP A 536 25.74 -15.54 28.50
N LYS A 537 26.35 -14.71 27.66
CA LYS A 537 27.04 -13.48 28.08
C LYS A 537 26.15 -12.27 28.18
N ARG A 538 25.23 -12.10 27.22
CA ARG A 538 24.31 -10.97 27.12
C ARG A 538 24.95 -9.62 27.48
N ALA A 539 26.10 -9.32 26.93
CA ALA A 539 26.79 -8.06 27.19
C ALA A 539 25.83 -6.87 26.96
N GLY A 540 25.68 -6.00 27.97
CA GLY A 540 24.69 -4.91 27.94
C GLY A 540 23.21 -5.34 27.94
N GLY A 541 22.91 -6.60 28.27
CA GLY A 541 21.56 -7.15 28.23
C GLY A 541 21.04 -7.51 26.84
N VAL A 542 21.94 -7.48 25.84
CA VAL A 542 21.59 -7.64 24.42
C VAL A 542 21.94 -9.04 23.92
N ASP A 543 21.04 -9.66 23.16
CA ASP A 543 21.23 -10.92 22.44
C ASP A 543 21.09 -10.66 20.94
N LEU A 544 22.15 -10.91 20.17
CA LEU A 544 22.19 -10.71 18.73
C LEU A 544 22.30 -12.01 17.93
N CYS A 545 22.08 -13.15 18.58
CA CYS A 545 22.06 -14.42 17.86
C CYS A 545 20.86 -14.53 16.92
N GLY A 546 21.02 -15.28 15.83
CA GLY A 546 20.00 -15.48 14.80
C GLY A 546 18.87 -16.42 15.20
N ALA A 547 18.66 -16.70 16.49
CA ALA A 547 17.57 -17.52 16.98
C ALA A 547 16.21 -16.91 16.58
N ARG A 548 15.26 -17.77 16.21
CA ARG A 548 13.93 -17.35 15.73
C ARG A 548 13.01 -17.02 16.89
N GLY A 549 12.39 -15.85 16.83
CA GLY A 549 11.21 -15.52 17.61
C GLY A 549 9.93 -15.86 16.86
N THR A 550 8.81 -15.37 17.35
CA THR A 550 7.48 -15.67 16.78
C THR A 550 7.25 -15.11 15.38
N THR A 551 7.87 -13.99 15.03
CA THR A 551 7.76 -13.36 13.69
C THR A 551 9.13 -13.06 13.10
N TYR A 552 10.07 -12.56 13.92
CA TYR A 552 11.41 -12.14 13.52
C TYR A 552 12.47 -12.91 14.33
N SER A 553 13.74 -12.71 14.02
CA SER A 553 14.84 -13.22 14.87
C SER A 553 14.98 -12.41 16.17
N ILE A 554 15.56 -13.02 17.16
CA ILE A 554 15.87 -12.38 18.44
C ILE A 554 16.79 -11.17 18.24
N SER A 555 17.79 -11.29 17.40
CA SER A 555 18.73 -10.21 17.04
C SER A 555 18.02 -8.98 16.49
N TYR A 556 17.10 -9.16 15.54
CA TYR A 556 16.36 -8.08 14.92
C TYR A 556 15.52 -7.32 15.96
N TYR A 557 14.80 -8.04 16.83
CA TYR A 557 14.08 -7.41 17.95
C TYR A 557 14.97 -6.68 18.92
N ASN A 558 16.12 -7.27 19.28
CA ASN A 558 17.05 -6.63 20.19
C ASN A 558 17.63 -5.33 19.63
N LEU A 559 17.96 -5.28 18.33
CA LEU A 559 18.40 -4.05 17.70
C LEU A 559 17.33 -2.96 17.80
N MET A 560 16.06 -3.29 17.62
CA MET A 560 14.93 -2.36 17.78
C MET A 560 14.74 -1.98 19.25
N LEU A 561 14.60 -2.97 20.13
CA LEU A 561 14.33 -2.77 21.55
C LEU A 561 15.39 -1.90 22.21
N HIS A 562 16.66 -2.14 21.88
CA HIS A 562 17.80 -1.36 22.37
C HIS A 562 18.06 -0.09 21.53
N ARG A 563 17.12 0.30 20.67
CA ARG A 563 17.14 1.56 19.88
C ARG A 563 18.41 1.75 19.07
N GLN A 564 18.95 0.67 18.55
CA GLN A 564 20.11 0.72 17.69
C GLN A 564 19.79 1.17 16.27
N ILE A 565 18.52 1.14 15.90
CA ILE A 565 18.02 1.64 14.62
C ILE A 565 17.19 2.91 14.84
N LYS A 566 17.14 3.74 13.83
CA LYS A 566 16.28 4.91 13.72
C LYS A 566 15.53 4.77 12.42
N ASP A 567 14.49 3.97 12.42
CA ASP A 567 13.58 3.95 11.32
C ASP A 567 12.76 5.24 11.33
N THR A 568 12.18 5.52 10.22
CA THR A 568 11.54 6.80 10.00
C THR A 568 10.08 6.67 9.73
N ALA A 569 9.57 5.48 9.83
CA ALA A 569 8.16 5.24 9.58
C ALA A 569 7.26 6.04 10.54
N GLY A 570 7.87 6.97 11.31
CA GLY A 570 7.15 7.82 12.23
C GLY A 570 6.44 7.03 13.33
N LEU A 571 6.71 5.74 13.41
CA LEU A 571 6.31 4.91 14.51
C LEU A 571 7.20 5.30 15.70
N LYS A 572 6.83 6.42 16.30
CA LYS A 572 7.28 6.66 17.64
C LYS A 572 6.84 5.47 18.44
N TRP A 573 7.78 4.80 19.10
CA TRP A 573 7.59 3.69 20.01
C TRP A 573 6.56 3.98 21.12
N GLU A 574 6.08 5.18 21.20
CA GLU A 574 5.16 5.71 22.20
C GLU A 574 3.68 5.34 21.95
N GLY A 575 3.43 4.35 21.10
CA GLY A 575 2.06 3.81 20.91
C GLY A 575 1.08 4.77 20.26
N THR A 576 1.52 5.90 19.78
CA THR A 576 0.70 6.79 19.00
C THR A 576 0.75 6.36 17.55
N ARG A 577 -0.39 5.95 17.05
CA ARG A 577 -0.67 5.87 15.63
C ARG A 577 -0.16 7.13 14.95
N ASN A 578 0.91 7.03 14.20
CA ASN A 578 1.15 7.98 13.14
C ASN A 578 0.47 7.52 11.85
N ILE A 579 -0.52 6.66 12.00
CA ILE A 579 -1.52 6.42 11.00
C ILE A 579 -2.55 7.53 11.20
N GLY A 580 -2.41 8.58 10.44
CA GLY A 580 -3.40 9.65 10.38
C GLY A 580 -3.22 10.78 11.36
N GLY A 581 -2.51 11.81 10.98
CA GLY A 581 -2.70 13.10 11.60
C GLY A 581 -1.46 13.94 11.86
N ARG A 582 -0.27 13.47 11.54
CA ARG A 582 0.88 14.37 11.48
C ARG A 582 1.63 14.12 10.19
N PRO A 583 2.02 15.14 9.44
CA PRO A 583 2.92 15.00 8.33
C PRO A 583 4.25 14.46 8.87
N ALA A 584 4.31 13.12 9.05
CA ALA A 584 5.56 12.41 9.14
C ALA A 584 6.28 12.65 7.81
N GLY A 585 7.54 12.71 7.76
CA GLY A 585 8.22 12.87 6.47
C GLY A 585 8.80 14.23 6.21
N ASN A 586 8.71 15.10 7.18
CA ASN A 586 9.51 16.32 7.21
C ASN A 586 10.51 16.28 8.38
N ASP A 587 11.10 15.09 8.64
CA ASP A 587 12.16 14.96 9.63
C ASP A 587 13.29 15.93 9.31
N ALA A 588 13.90 16.49 10.33
CA ALA A 588 15.09 17.29 10.13
C ALA A 588 16.25 16.42 9.60
N PRO A 589 17.19 17.01 8.88
CA PRO A 589 18.40 16.30 8.48
C PRO A 589 19.11 15.65 9.68
N PHE A 590 19.65 14.47 9.49
CA PHE A 590 20.35 13.67 10.50
C PHE A 590 19.48 13.13 11.66
N GLU A 591 18.16 13.21 11.58
CA GLU A 591 17.27 12.68 12.62
C GLU A 591 16.84 11.24 12.40
N ALA A 592 17.11 10.71 11.21
CA ALA A 592 16.63 9.40 10.81
C ALA A 592 17.64 8.63 9.96
N PHE A 593 17.42 7.31 9.80
CA PHE A 593 18.21 6.40 8.97
C PHE A 593 19.65 6.22 9.45
N SER A 594 20.58 5.94 8.54
CA SER A 594 21.95 5.60 8.87
C SER A 594 22.70 6.70 9.65
N SER A 595 22.46 7.96 9.35
CA SER A 595 23.11 9.07 10.07
C SER A 595 22.66 9.20 11.53
N ALA A 596 21.42 8.78 11.83
CA ALA A 596 20.86 8.88 13.18
C ALA A 596 20.93 7.58 13.98
N ALA A 597 21.17 6.43 13.32
CA ALA A 597 21.13 5.12 13.95
C ALA A 597 22.35 4.90 14.87
N PRO A 598 22.15 4.62 16.17
CA PRO A 598 23.28 4.35 17.09
C PRO A 598 24.12 3.15 16.67
N LEU A 599 23.55 2.19 15.93
CA LEU A 599 24.27 1.04 15.40
C LEU A 599 25.49 1.46 14.57
N MET A 600 25.37 2.54 13.77
CA MET A 600 26.50 3.00 12.94
C MET A 600 27.72 3.40 13.79
N LYS A 601 27.51 3.92 15.01
CA LYS A 601 28.58 4.23 15.97
C LYS A 601 29.15 2.99 16.64
N LYS A 602 28.41 1.86 16.64
CA LYS A 602 28.88 0.61 17.21
C LYS A 602 29.77 -0.20 16.24
N ILE A 603 29.69 0.13 14.97
CA ILE A 603 30.42 -0.55 13.89
C ILE A 603 31.52 0.31 13.25
N ASP A 604 31.87 1.44 13.85
CA ASP A 604 32.93 2.34 13.40
C ASP A 604 34.35 1.91 13.83
N GLY A 605 34.45 0.82 14.59
CA GLY A 605 35.71 0.28 15.11
C GLY A 605 36.04 0.72 16.55
N THR A 606 35.18 1.53 17.20
CA THR A 606 35.39 2.00 18.58
C THR A 606 34.68 1.15 19.62
N HIS A 607 33.73 0.29 19.22
CA HIS A 607 33.01 -0.59 20.13
C HIS A 607 33.70 -1.92 20.29
N HIS A 608 34.46 -2.08 21.39
CA HIS A 608 35.12 -3.34 21.77
C HIS A 608 35.90 -4.04 20.63
N ASP A 609 36.62 -3.25 19.82
CA ASP A 609 37.41 -3.71 18.69
C ASP A 609 36.66 -4.45 17.59
N ALA A 610 35.34 -4.25 17.48
CA ALA A 610 34.54 -4.79 16.39
C ALA A 610 34.99 -4.16 15.05
N LYS A 611 35.79 -4.89 14.28
CA LYS A 611 36.37 -4.43 13.00
C LYS A 611 35.60 -5.04 11.84
N LEU A 612 34.59 -4.30 11.37
CA LEU A 612 33.87 -4.66 10.17
C LEU A 612 34.61 -4.19 8.91
N SER A 613 34.59 -4.99 7.87
CA SER A 613 35.04 -4.54 6.53
C SER A 613 34.15 -3.41 6.02
N GLU A 614 34.67 -2.63 5.07
CA GLU A 614 33.87 -1.56 4.44
C GLU A 614 32.59 -2.10 3.78
N ARG A 615 32.64 -3.30 3.19
CA ARG A 615 31.48 -3.98 2.63
C ARG A 615 30.44 -4.30 3.69
N GLU A 616 30.82 -4.82 4.85
CA GLU A 616 29.90 -5.13 5.95
C GLU A 616 29.29 -3.87 6.55
N ARG A 617 30.08 -2.82 6.69
CA ARG A 617 29.57 -1.51 7.11
C ARG A 617 28.57 -0.95 6.08
N ALA A 618 28.87 -1.06 4.79
CA ALA A 618 28.02 -0.59 3.74
C ALA A 618 26.67 -1.32 3.68
N VAL A 619 26.65 -2.65 3.86
CA VAL A 619 25.40 -3.39 3.85
C VAL A 619 24.51 -3.04 5.04
N ILE A 620 25.08 -2.84 6.23
CA ILE A 620 24.32 -2.37 7.41
C ILE A 620 23.79 -0.97 7.18
N ARG A 621 24.58 -0.06 6.65
CA ARG A 621 24.16 1.30 6.30
C ARG A 621 22.98 1.28 5.32
N LEU A 622 23.09 0.53 4.23
CA LEU A 622 22.03 0.39 3.24
C LEU A 622 20.76 -0.26 3.79
N TRP A 623 20.92 -1.22 4.72
CA TRP A 623 19.79 -1.78 5.45
C TRP A 623 19.05 -0.72 6.25
N LEU A 624 19.77 0.14 6.97
CA LEU A 624 19.16 1.27 7.70
C LEU A 624 18.49 2.25 6.74
N ASP A 625 19.13 2.56 5.61
CA ASP A 625 18.62 3.51 4.62
C ASP A 625 17.44 2.96 3.79
N SER A 626 17.29 1.64 3.70
CA SER A 626 16.09 1.00 3.12
C SER A 626 14.96 0.74 4.13
N ALA A 627 15.00 1.40 5.28
CA ALA A 627 14.02 1.31 6.36
C ALA A 627 13.94 -0.07 7.03
N THR A 628 15.12 -0.66 7.28
CA THR A 628 15.32 -1.84 8.11
C THR A 628 14.44 -3.06 7.77
N PRO A 629 14.39 -3.51 6.51
CA PRO A 629 13.62 -4.69 6.17
C PRO A 629 14.14 -5.93 6.90
N TYR A 630 13.21 -6.78 7.38
CA TYR A 630 13.54 -8.10 7.88
C TYR A 630 13.52 -9.13 6.75
N SER A 631 12.41 -9.16 5.99
CA SER A 631 12.32 -10.00 4.81
C SER A 631 12.63 -9.19 3.55
N GLY A 632 13.46 -9.73 2.68
CA GLY A 632 13.75 -9.21 1.34
C GLY A 632 12.88 -9.82 0.26
N THR A 633 11.81 -10.53 0.61
CA THR A 633 10.88 -11.17 -0.31
C THR A 633 9.43 -10.97 0.11
N TYR A 634 8.54 -10.76 -0.86
CA TYR A 634 7.10 -10.73 -0.62
C TYR A 634 6.49 -12.13 -0.41
N ALA A 635 7.20 -13.19 -0.78
CA ALA A 635 6.79 -14.55 -0.48
C ALA A 635 6.70 -14.84 1.02
N ALA A 636 7.32 -14.02 1.86
CA ALA A 636 7.19 -14.09 3.31
C ALA A 636 5.78 -13.79 3.83
N TYR A 637 4.95 -13.10 3.04
CA TYR A 637 3.56 -12.86 3.40
C TYR A 637 2.73 -14.12 3.44
N GLY A 638 1.78 -14.16 4.38
CA GLY A 638 0.87 -15.28 4.51
C GLY A 638 1.48 -16.54 5.13
N THR A 639 2.70 -16.47 5.68
CA THR A 639 3.40 -17.64 6.25
C THR A 639 4.17 -17.28 7.54
N GLY A 640 4.33 -18.24 8.43
CA GLY A 640 5.38 -18.26 9.45
C GLY A 640 5.19 -17.35 10.66
N GLN A 641 4.04 -16.78 10.91
CA GLN A 641 3.76 -16.03 12.14
C GLN A 641 3.15 -16.97 13.20
N ILE A 642 3.80 -17.10 14.32
CA ILE A 642 3.36 -17.96 15.43
C ILE A 642 2.63 -17.12 16.48
N GLY A 643 1.39 -17.51 16.80
CA GLY A 643 0.58 -16.81 17.79
C GLY A 643 0.24 -15.37 17.37
N GLY A 644 0.21 -15.09 16.08
CA GLY A 644 -0.29 -13.84 15.54
C GLY A 644 -1.81 -13.84 15.48
N TRP A 645 -2.45 -12.69 15.65
CA TRP A 645 -3.89 -12.60 15.53
C TRP A 645 -4.38 -12.13 14.15
N TRP A 646 -3.46 -11.74 13.27
CA TRP A 646 -3.79 -11.37 11.91
C TRP A 646 -4.00 -12.60 11.02
N ARG A 647 -5.03 -12.54 10.21
CA ARG A 647 -5.37 -13.57 9.22
C ARG A 647 -4.38 -13.60 8.04
N ASN A 648 -3.11 -13.41 8.30
CA ASN A 648 -2.10 -13.38 7.24
C ASN A 648 -1.84 -14.74 6.63
N ASN A 649 -2.37 -15.80 7.25
CA ASN A 649 -2.07 -17.14 6.84
C ASN A 649 -3.27 -18.04 7.09
N GLU A 650 -3.89 -18.51 6.02
CA GLU A 650 -5.02 -19.45 6.11
C GLU A 650 -4.70 -20.70 6.94
N PRO A 651 -3.53 -21.35 6.79
CA PRO A 651 -3.16 -22.47 7.64
C PRO A 651 -2.92 -22.09 9.11
N ILE A 652 -2.63 -20.82 9.42
CA ILE A 652 -2.33 -20.32 10.75
C ILE A 652 -3.41 -19.34 11.21
N ARG A 653 -4.65 -19.66 10.98
CA ARG A 653 -5.78 -19.00 11.64
C ARG A 653 -5.87 -19.31 13.13
N GLU A 654 -4.85 -19.86 13.72
CA GLU A 654 -4.69 -19.97 15.16
C GLU A 654 -4.38 -18.59 15.75
N MET A 655 -5.34 -17.69 15.56
CA MET A 655 -5.27 -16.29 15.99
C MET A 655 -5.07 -16.14 17.49
N ALA A 656 -5.23 -17.21 18.24
CA ALA A 656 -5.38 -17.15 19.66
C ALA A 656 -4.50 -18.14 20.41
N ASP A 657 -3.40 -18.65 19.84
CA ASP A 657 -2.64 -19.69 20.53
C ASP A 657 -3.56 -20.66 21.27
N SER A 658 -4.62 -21.13 20.60
CA SER A 658 -5.65 -21.96 21.20
C SER A 658 -5.21 -23.42 21.40
N TRP A 659 -3.92 -23.61 21.57
CA TRP A 659 -3.34 -24.93 21.79
C TRP A 659 -3.67 -25.46 23.19
N PRO A 660 -3.68 -26.77 23.38
CA PRO A 660 -3.86 -27.36 24.72
C PRO A 660 -2.88 -26.86 25.76
N THR A 661 -1.70 -26.42 25.34
CA THR A 661 -0.62 -25.90 26.19
C THR A 661 -0.83 -24.43 26.59
N THR A 662 -1.71 -23.68 25.93
CA THR A 662 -1.86 -22.23 26.16
C THR A 662 -2.36 -21.92 27.55
N LYS A 663 -3.46 -22.58 27.98
CA LYS A 663 -4.06 -22.31 29.29
C LYS A 663 -3.14 -22.67 30.46
N PRO A 664 -2.48 -23.83 30.50
CA PRO A 664 -1.50 -24.13 31.56
C PRO A 664 -0.37 -23.10 31.65
N ALA A 665 0.17 -22.66 30.53
CA ALA A 665 1.22 -21.65 30.50
C ALA A 665 0.71 -20.27 30.95
N ALA A 666 -0.49 -19.87 30.51
CA ALA A 666 -1.10 -18.61 30.93
C ALA A 666 -1.35 -18.59 32.45
N ASP A 667 -1.86 -19.68 33.01
CA ASP A 667 -2.09 -19.80 34.43
C ASP A 667 -0.75 -19.73 35.23
N ALA A 668 0.31 -20.36 34.73
CA ALA A 668 1.66 -20.29 35.33
C ALA A 668 2.20 -18.84 35.31
N VAL A 669 2.08 -18.15 34.18
CA VAL A 669 2.48 -16.74 34.04
C VAL A 669 1.69 -15.85 34.97
N ASN A 670 0.38 -16.03 35.08
CA ASN A 670 -0.47 -15.26 35.97
C ASN A 670 -0.06 -15.47 37.45
N ARG A 671 0.25 -16.69 37.86
CA ARG A 671 0.71 -16.98 39.23
C ARG A 671 2.05 -16.37 39.57
N ARG A 672 3.01 -16.48 38.66
CA ARG A 672 4.42 -16.16 38.94
C ARG A 672 4.82 -14.73 38.53
N CYS A 673 4.18 -14.16 37.55
CA CYS A 673 4.68 -12.96 36.90
C CYS A 673 3.76 -11.75 37.03
N ALA A 674 2.43 -11.94 37.12
CA ALA A 674 1.46 -10.86 37.03
C ALA A 674 1.56 -9.82 38.14
N ALA A 675 2.08 -10.18 39.32
CA ALA A 675 2.28 -9.24 40.43
C ALA A 675 3.28 -8.11 40.08
N CYS A 676 4.35 -8.45 39.34
CA CYS A 676 5.35 -7.49 38.89
C CYS A 676 5.03 -6.93 37.50
N HIS A 677 4.30 -7.66 36.69
CA HIS A 677 3.97 -7.32 35.32
C HIS A 677 2.45 -7.21 35.09
N PRO A 678 1.79 -6.24 35.74
CA PRO A 678 0.35 -6.06 35.58
C PRO A 678 -0.03 -5.50 34.21
N GLY A 679 -1.24 -5.82 33.76
CA GLY A 679 -1.85 -5.10 32.67
C GLY A 679 -1.26 -5.24 31.28
N GLY A 680 -0.61 -6.37 30.96
CA GLY A 680 -0.15 -6.66 29.58
C GLY A 680 1.31 -6.33 29.31
N THR A 681 2.11 -6.20 30.34
CA THR A 681 3.58 -6.09 30.24
C THR A 681 4.27 -7.44 30.02
N LEU A 682 3.52 -8.52 30.04
CA LEU A 682 3.96 -9.85 29.62
C LEU A 682 3.17 -10.29 28.38
N PRO A 683 3.73 -11.23 27.61
CA PRO A 683 2.95 -11.80 26.51
C PRO A 683 1.66 -12.35 27.09
N ARG A 684 0.54 -11.75 26.72
CA ARG A 684 -0.74 -12.39 26.96
C ARG A 684 -0.73 -13.66 26.16
N PHE A 685 -0.83 -14.78 26.84
CA PHE A 685 -1.19 -16.01 26.19
C PHE A 685 -2.64 -15.89 25.80
N VAL A 686 -2.90 -15.88 24.56
CA VAL A 686 -4.08 -15.21 24.04
C VAL A 686 -5.29 -16.11 23.94
N THR A 687 -5.69 -16.70 25.00
CA THR A 687 -7.10 -16.92 25.26
C THR A 687 -7.89 -15.60 25.31
N ASP A 688 -7.20 -14.50 25.38
CA ASP A 688 -7.70 -13.15 25.59
C ASP A 688 -7.59 -12.18 24.41
N ILE A 689 -7.35 -12.62 23.18
CA ILE A 689 -7.59 -11.78 22.00
C ILE A 689 -9.10 -11.47 21.87
N SER A 690 -9.94 -12.25 22.53
CA SER A 690 -11.33 -11.92 22.70
C SER A 690 -11.61 -10.81 23.72
N VAL A 691 -10.63 -10.25 24.38
CA VAL A 691 -10.79 -9.03 25.15
C VAL A 691 -11.13 -7.93 24.17
N LYS A 692 -12.39 -7.81 23.90
CA LYS A 692 -13.01 -6.62 23.37
C LYS A 692 -12.48 -5.46 24.20
N SER A 693 -11.56 -4.66 23.65
CA SER A 693 -11.44 -3.32 24.18
C SER A 693 -12.81 -2.69 24.01
N GLY A 694 -13.31 -2.03 25.03
CA GLY A 694 -14.67 -1.45 25.04
C GLY A 694 -14.90 -0.34 24.01
N ASP A 695 -13.96 -0.08 23.13
CA ASP A 695 -13.86 1.05 22.22
C ASP A 695 -14.05 0.69 20.74
N GLY A 696 -14.47 -0.53 20.42
CA GLY A 696 -14.77 -0.92 19.01
C GLY A 696 -13.55 -1.05 18.07
N HIS A 697 -12.37 -0.70 18.50
CA HIS A 697 -11.09 -0.85 17.78
C HIS A 697 -10.16 -1.90 18.39
N GLY A 698 -10.72 -2.78 19.21
CA GLY A 698 -10.02 -3.67 20.12
C GLY A 698 -8.88 -4.46 19.55
N ASP A 699 -8.99 -4.83 18.33
CA ASP A 699 -8.09 -5.79 17.73
C ASP A 699 -6.84 -5.14 17.12
N LEU A 700 -6.99 -3.96 16.52
CA LEU A 700 -5.88 -3.20 15.93
C LEU A 700 -4.98 -2.55 17.01
N GLU A 701 -5.56 -2.10 18.11
CA GLU A 701 -4.82 -1.41 19.15
C GLU A 701 -3.92 -2.33 19.98
N GLY A 702 -4.36 -3.55 20.27
CA GLY A 702 -3.53 -4.55 20.94
C GLY A 702 -2.26 -4.85 20.17
N TRP A 703 -2.36 -4.98 18.89
CA TRP A 703 -1.26 -5.27 17.99
C TRP A 703 -0.37 -4.06 17.72
N CYS A 704 -0.94 -2.86 17.69
CA CYS A 704 -0.21 -1.61 17.49
C CYS A 704 0.48 -1.14 18.76
N ARG A 705 0.16 -1.68 19.94
CA ARG A 705 0.87 -1.34 21.18
C ARG A 705 2.28 -1.96 21.15
N PRO A 706 3.33 -1.16 21.21
CA PRO A 706 4.71 -1.65 21.18
C PRO A 706 4.99 -2.72 22.23
N VAL A 707 4.40 -2.60 23.41
CA VAL A 707 4.49 -3.58 24.50
C VAL A 707 4.02 -4.96 24.06
N PHE A 708 2.87 -5.03 23.40
CA PHE A 708 2.29 -6.31 22.99
C PHE A 708 3.10 -6.97 21.86
N ARG A 709 3.55 -6.18 20.89
CA ARG A 709 4.43 -6.64 19.82
C ARG A 709 5.79 -7.09 20.33
N LEU A 710 6.34 -6.36 21.29
CA LEU A 710 7.70 -6.60 21.79
C LEU A 710 7.78 -7.75 22.78
N SER A 711 6.82 -7.91 23.68
CA SER A 711 6.94 -8.85 24.79
C SER A 711 7.06 -10.30 24.32
N ARG A 712 6.10 -10.81 23.53
CA ARG A 712 6.13 -12.19 23.06
C ARG A 712 7.32 -12.45 22.12
N HIS A 713 7.56 -11.56 21.19
CA HIS A 713 8.62 -11.68 20.22
C HIS A 713 10.02 -11.64 20.84
N HIS A 714 10.16 -10.86 21.90
CA HIS A 714 11.44 -10.74 22.60
C HIS A 714 11.71 -11.87 23.58
N VAL A 715 10.67 -12.47 24.15
CA VAL A 715 10.83 -13.43 25.26
C VAL A 715 10.75 -14.89 24.84
N PHE A 716 10.28 -15.20 23.62
CA PHE A 716 10.22 -16.56 23.08
C PHE A 716 11.40 -16.82 22.14
N ASN A 717 12.17 -17.87 22.42
CA ASN A 717 13.18 -18.41 21.51
C ASN A 717 12.64 -19.71 20.90
N LEU A 718 12.25 -19.67 19.63
CA LEU A 718 11.68 -20.83 18.94
C LEU A 718 12.76 -21.67 18.25
N THR A 719 14.03 -21.31 18.34
CA THR A 719 15.14 -22.17 17.97
C THR A 719 15.51 -23.08 19.13
N GLU A 720 15.70 -22.50 20.32
CA GLU A 720 16.04 -23.17 21.57
C GLU A 720 15.09 -22.73 22.67
N PRO A 721 13.92 -23.38 22.84
CA PRO A 721 12.87 -22.96 23.78
C PRO A 721 13.35 -22.72 25.21
N ALA A 722 14.28 -23.54 25.70
CA ALA A 722 14.84 -23.37 27.05
C ALA A 722 15.72 -22.11 27.22
N GLN A 723 16.21 -21.52 26.12
CA GLN A 723 16.92 -20.25 26.11
C GLN A 723 15.99 -19.03 26.04
N SER A 724 14.68 -19.24 26.06
CA SER A 724 13.69 -18.15 26.03
C SER A 724 13.91 -17.20 27.20
N LEU A 725 13.98 -15.90 26.92
CA LEU A 725 14.20 -14.88 27.95
C LEU A 725 13.15 -14.96 29.07
N MET A 726 11.91 -15.31 28.75
CA MET A 726 10.83 -15.49 29.68
C MET A 726 11.13 -16.54 30.76
N LEU A 727 11.85 -17.59 30.41
CA LEU A 727 12.30 -18.65 31.35
C LEU A 727 13.59 -18.27 32.02
N LYS A 728 14.59 -17.86 31.23
CA LYS A 728 15.95 -17.59 31.72
C LYS A 728 15.99 -16.41 32.69
N ALA A 729 15.18 -15.37 32.48
CA ALA A 729 15.16 -14.20 33.36
C ALA A 729 14.69 -14.55 34.78
N ALA A 730 13.77 -15.50 34.92
CA ALA A 730 13.14 -15.89 36.16
C ALA A 730 13.78 -17.14 36.83
N LEU A 731 14.61 -17.88 36.09
CA LEU A 731 15.28 -19.08 36.57
C LEU A 731 16.56 -18.72 37.38
N ALA A 732 16.77 -19.40 38.49
CA ALA A 732 17.97 -19.22 39.32
C ALA A 732 19.26 -19.40 38.52
N LYS A 733 20.27 -18.62 38.85
CA LYS A 733 21.58 -18.68 38.18
C LYS A 733 22.27 -20.02 38.38
N SER A 734 22.08 -20.65 39.52
CA SER A 734 22.53 -22.01 39.81
C SER A 734 21.94 -23.07 38.89
N ALA A 735 20.77 -22.83 38.36
CA ALA A 735 20.09 -23.68 37.38
C ALA A 735 20.30 -23.23 35.94
N GLY A 736 21.20 -22.28 35.68
CA GLY A 736 21.54 -21.78 34.35
C GLY A 736 20.68 -20.61 33.88
N GLY A 737 19.91 -19.97 34.77
CA GLY A 737 19.14 -18.77 34.51
C GLY A 737 19.91 -17.47 34.73
N TYR A 738 19.18 -16.33 34.79
CA TYR A 738 19.75 -15.00 35.05
C TYR A 738 19.29 -14.39 36.38
N ALA A 739 18.32 -15.02 37.05
CA ALA A 739 17.79 -14.50 38.30
C ALA A 739 18.83 -14.55 39.43
N GLU A 740 19.00 -13.44 40.11
CA GLU A 740 19.93 -13.28 41.25
C GLU A 740 19.18 -12.63 42.42
N GLY A 741 19.05 -13.36 43.52
CA GLY A 741 18.53 -12.83 44.79
C GLY A 741 17.10 -13.29 45.13
N PRO A 742 16.72 -13.09 46.43
CA PRO A 742 15.42 -13.53 46.90
C PRO A 742 14.27 -12.81 46.19
N ALA A 743 13.12 -13.47 46.12
CA ALA A 743 11.90 -12.83 45.69
C ALA A 743 11.64 -11.64 46.63
N GLY A 744 11.84 -10.42 46.11
CA GLY A 744 11.46 -9.21 46.81
C GLY A 744 9.95 -8.98 46.73
N ASP A 745 9.44 -8.03 47.50
CA ASP A 745 8.05 -7.61 47.32
C ASP A 745 7.78 -7.24 45.87
N PRO A 746 6.74 -7.82 45.26
CA PRO A 746 6.41 -7.56 43.86
C PRO A 746 6.12 -6.07 43.65
N LYS A 747 6.92 -5.40 42.84
CA LYS A 747 6.67 -4.02 42.44
C LYS A 747 6.36 -4.00 40.97
N PRO A 748 5.30 -3.29 40.55
CA PRO A 748 4.97 -3.14 39.13
C PRO A 748 6.17 -2.60 38.37
N VAL A 749 6.57 -3.31 37.32
CA VAL A 749 7.62 -2.89 36.39
C VAL A 749 6.96 -2.11 35.27
N ALA A 750 7.20 -0.82 35.23
CA ALA A 750 6.79 -0.01 34.07
C ALA A 750 7.76 -0.27 32.91
N ILE A 751 7.20 -0.60 31.76
CA ILE A 751 8.00 -0.64 30.52
C ILE A 751 8.18 0.79 30.01
N ASP A 752 9.39 1.27 30.13
CA ASP A 752 9.79 2.55 29.55
C ASP A 752 10.11 2.36 28.07
N LEU A 753 9.10 2.56 27.23
CA LEU A 753 9.24 2.47 25.78
C LEU A 753 10.01 3.67 25.19
N ALA A 754 10.22 4.73 25.97
CA ALA A 754 10.97 5.91 25.53
C ALA A 754 12.48 5.68 25.58
N HIS A 755 12.96 4.72 26.32
CA HIS A 755 14.38 4.45 26.50
C HIS A 755 14.73 2.96 26.28
N ALA A 756 15.98 2.67 25.96
CA ALA A 756 16.47 1.30 25.91
C ALA A 756 16.27 0.60 27.27
N PRO A 757 15.99 -0.71 27.29
CA PRO A 757 15.82 -1.45 28.53
C PRO A 757 17.06 -1.29 29.41
N LYS A 758 16.85 -0.94 30.68
CA LYS A 758 17.93 -0.94 31.68
C LYS A 758 18.15 -2.34 32.19
N PRO A 759 19.40 -2.71 32.53
CA PRO A 759 19.66 -3.97 33.19
C PRO A 759 18.82 -4.09 34.48
N PHE A 760 18.04 -5.15 34.58
CA PHE A 760 17.15 -5.41 35.71
C PHE A 760 17.59 -6.74 36.37
N LYS A 761 17.77 -6.75 37.69
CA LYS A 761 17.99 -7.97 38.45
C LYS A 761 16.64 -8.61 38.73
N HIS A 762 16.37 -9.69 38.04
CA HIS A 762 15.11 -10.41 38.22
C HIS A 762 15.18 -11.27 39.50
N PRO A 763 14.11 -11.32 40.33
CA PRO A 763 14.05 -12.24 41.45
C PRO A 763 13.96 -13.69 40.95
N ILE A 764 14.43 -14.63 41.75
CA ILE A 764 14.28 -16.05 41.48
C ILE A 764 12.81 -16.43 41.63
N LEU A 765 12.19 -16.85 40.55
CA LEU A 765 10.81 -17.39 40.53
C LEU A 765 10.85 -18.91 40.35
N PHE A 766 11.87 -19.43 39.72
CA PHE A 766 12.09 -20.84 39.47
C PHE A 766 13.48 -21.24 40.03
N GLU A 767 13.50 -22.07 41.04
CA GLU A 767 14.76 -22.54 41.62
C GLU A 767 15.49 -23.52 40.69
N ASN A 768 14.75 -24.29 39.93
CA ASN A 768 15.26 -25.25 38.98
C ASN A 768 14.25 -25.48 37.83
N THR A 769 14.65 -26.27 36.87
CA THR A 769 13.83 -26.59 35.66
C THR A 769 12.74 -27.64 35.92
N ASP A 770 12.68 -28.20 37.11
CA ASP A 770 11.66 -29.17 37.53
C ASP A 770 10.38 -28.53 38.06
N ASP A 771 10.41 -27.21 38.30
CA ASP A 771 9.21 -26.42 38.65
C ASP A 771 8.06 -26.62 37.67
N ALA A 772 6.89 -26.93 38.18
CA ALA A 772 5.73 -27.24 37.36
C ALA A 772 5.30 -26.07 36.44
N ASP A 773 5.43 -24.83 36.95
CA ASP A 773 5.08 -23.63 36.20
C ASP A 773 6.13 -23.33 35.10
N TYR A 774 7.44 -23.55 35.44
CA TYR A 774 8.51 -23.49 34.43
C TYR A 774 8.24 -24.47 33.29
N ARG A 775 7.93 -25.73 33.63
CA ARG A 775 7.61 -26.77 32.63
C ARG A 775 6.39 -26.44 31.79
N ALA A 776 5.33 -25.89 32.39
CA ALA A 776 4.14 -25.49 31.66
C ALA A 776 4.44 -24.41 30.61
N ILE A 777 5.24 -23.41 30.96
CA ILE A 777 5.68 -22.36 30.05
C ILE A 777 6.60 -22.93 28.96
N LEU A 778 7.58 -23.75 29.34
CA LEU A 778 8.50 -24.37 28.38
C LEU A 778 7.75 -25.25 27.37
N THR A 779 6.80 -26.06 27.84
CA THR A 779 5.99 -26.93 26.97
C THR A 779 5.20 -26.12 25.93
N HIS A 780 4.67 -24.97 26.32
CA HIS A 780 3.99 -24.07 25.40
C HIS A 780 4.95 -23.49 24.34
N ILE A 781 6.13 -23.04 24.73
CA ILE A 781 7.14 -22.53 23.79
C ILE A 781 7.63 -23.64 22.85
N GLN A 782 7.77 -24.88 23.36
CA GLN A 782 8.08 -26.06 22.54
C GLN A 782 6.97 -26.37 21.52
N ALA A 783 5.69 -26.23 21.90
CA ALA A 783 4.58 -26.36 20.97
C ALA A 783 4.62 -25.28 19.88
N ALA A 784 4.95 -24.04 20.25
CA ALA A 784 5.13 -22.94 19.30
C ALA A 784 6.29 -23.21 18.32
N LYS A 785 7.41 -23.76 18.82
CA LYS A 785 8.53 -24.21 17.98
C LYS A 785 8.10 -25.32 17.02
N ALA A 786 7.43 -26.36 17.53
CA ALA A 786 6.97 -27.47 16.71
C ALA A 786 6.05 -26.98 15.57
N ARG A 787 5.16 -26.04 15.86
CA ARG A 787 4.31 -25.44 14.84
C ARG A 787 5.11 -24.62 13.82
N LEU A 788 6.11 -23.84 14.25
CA LEU A 788 7.00 -23.13 13.32
C LEU A 788 7.79 -24.10 12.43
N ASP A 789 8.26 -25.22 13.00
CA ASP A 789 8.99 -26.25 12.26
C ASP A 789 8.09 -26.99 11.25
N GLU A 790 6.78 -27.08 11.51
CA GLU A 790 5.78 -27.63 10.59
C GLU A 790 5.51 -26.67 9.41
N ILE A 791 5.16 -25.43 9.69
CA ILE A 791 4.72 -24.48 8.66
C ILE A 791 5.87 -23.83 7.90
N LYS A 792 7.08 -23.86 8.45
CA LYS A 792 8.27 -23.18 7.96
C LYS A 792 8.06 -21.66 7.77
N ARG A 793 9.09 -20.90 8.00
CA ARG A 793 9.11 -19.45 7.70
C ARG A 793 10.12 -19.20 6.58
N PHE A 794 10.02 -18.09 5.87
CA PHE A 794 10.87 -17.79 4.72
C PHE A 794 12.39 -17.85 5.03
N ASP A 795 12.78 -17.68 6.30
CA ASP A 795 14.16 -17.79 6.80
C ASP A 795 14.52 -19.21 7.27
N MET A 796 13.74 -20.22 6.87
CA MET A 796 13.96 -21.63 7.24
C MET A 796 14.17 -22.49 6.00
N PRO A 797 15.01 -23.52 6.08
CA PRO A 797 15.10 -24.54 5.04
C PRO A 797 13.76 -25.23 4.82
N GLY A 798 13.43 -25.45 3.56
CA GLY A 798 12.15 -26.09 3.17
C GLY A 798 10.96 -25.15 3.25
N PHE A 799 11.18 -23.84 3.26
CA PHE A 799 10.11 -22.85 3.14
C PHE A 799 9.33 -22.98 1.83
N THR A 800 8.03 -22.89 1.95
CA THR A 800 7.10 -22.90 0.82
C THR A 800 6.21 -21.66 0.89
N PRO A 801 6.11 -20.86 -0.19
CA PRO A 801 5.21 -19.71 -0.23
C PRO A 801 3.74 -20.12 -0.09
N CYS A 802 2.92 -19.22 0.43
CA CYS A 802 1.48 -19.48 0.54
C CYS A 802 0.80 -19.60 -0.84
N VAL A 803 -0.36 -20.25 -0.83
CA VAL A 803 -1.15 -20.51 -2.07
C VAL A 803 -1.45 -19.20 -2.80
N ALA A 804 -1.77 -18.12 -2.10
CA ALA A 804 -2.06 -16.84 -2.73
C ALA A 804 -0.85 -16.27 -3.49
N TYR A 805 0.36 -16.39 -2.95
CA TYR A 805 1.57 -15.97 -3.68
C TYR A 805 1.75 -16.77 -4.98
N ILE A 806 1.64 -18.08 -4.91
CA ILE A 806 1.76 -18.95 -6.09
C ILE A 806 0.67 -18.64 -7.12
N ARG A 807 -0.58 -18.46 -6.66
CA ARG A 807 -1.70 -18.07 -7.52
C ARG A 807 -1.42 -16.77 -8.28
N GLU A 808 -0.96 -15.73 -7.58
CA GLU A 808 -0.67 -14.46 -8.23
C GLU A 808 0.52 -14.57 -9.21
N MET A 809 1.56 -15.34 -8.88
CA MET A 809 2.68 -15.57 -9.80
C MET A 809 2.22 -16.32 -11.07
N LYS A 810 1.29 -17.26 -10.96
CA LYS A 810 0.65 -17.91 -12.12
C LYS A 810 -0.21 -16.93 -12.91
N ARG A 811 -1.08 -16.18 -12.24
CA ARG A 811 -1.94 -15.15 -12.85
C ARG A 811 -1.11 -14.10 -13.60
N TYR A 812 0.04 -13.72 -13.06
CA TYR A 812 0.97 -12.79 -13.71
C TYR A 812 1.83 -13.45 -14.79
N LYS A 813 1.62 -14.73 -15.07
CA LYS A 813 2.37 -15.55 -16.04
C LYS A 813 3.87 -15.63 -15.77
N LEU A 814 4.26 -15.57 -14.50
CA LEU A 814 5.64 -15.73 -14.03
C LEU A 814 5.94 -17.17 -13.66
N LEU A 815 4.90 -17.94 -13.32
CA LEU A 815 4.91 -19.39 -13.15
C LEU A 815 3.96 -20.02 -14.15
N PRO A 816 4.27 -21.22 -14.67
CA PRO A 816 3.33 -21.98 -15.50
C PRO A 816 2.12 -22.42 -14.67
N ASP A 817 0.95 -22.54 -15.31
CA ASP A 817 -0.28 -22.98 -14.64
C ASP A 817 -0.13 -24.39 -14.02
N THR A 818 0.76 -25.22 -14.60
CA THR A 818 1.09 -26.58 -14.13
C THR A 818 2.03 -26.63 -12.94
N PHE A 819 2.60 -25.50 -12.48
CA PHE A 819 3.51 -25.48 -11.33
C PHE A 819 2.82 -26.04 -10.09
N ASP A 820 3.47 -26.97 -9.42
CA ASP A 820 3.02 -27.59 -8.18
C ASP A 820 4.04 -27.32 -7.06
N VAL A 821 3.67 -26.48 -6.13
CA VAL A 821 4.56 -26.04 -5.06
C VAL A 821 5.04 -27.16 -4.13
N GLU A 822 4.35 -28.31 -4.11
CA GLU A 822 4.77 -29.50 -3.35
C GLU A 822 5.85 -30.33 -4.08
N LYS A 823 5.95 -30.17 -5.39
CA LYS A 823 6.85 -30.96 -6.24
C LYS A 823 7.95 -30.14 -6.88
N ASP A 824 7.63 -28.87 -7.21
CA ASP A 824 8.53 -28.02 -7.97
C ASP A 824 9.27 -27.07 -7.03
N PRO A 825 10.61 -27.05 -7.03
CA PRO A 825 11.36 -26.14 -6.19
C PRO A 825 11.17 -24.69 -6.66
N ILE A 826 11.08 -23.76 -5.72
CA ILE A 826 10.97 -22.33 -5.99
C ILE A 826 12.03 -21.53 -5.22
N ASN A 827 12.80 -20.71 -5.95
CA ASN A 827 13.61 -19.66 -5.35
C ASN A 827 12.80 -18.37 -5.30
N VAL A 828 12.30 -18.03 -4.13
CA VAL A 828 11.40 -16.88 -3.95
C VAL A 828 12.06 -15.54 -4.26
N TYR A 829 13.36 -15.41 -4.03
CA TYR A 829 14.09 -14.16 -4.35
C TYR A 829 14.23 -13.98 -5.86
N GLU A 830 14.49 -15.04 -6.59
CA GLU A 830 14.52 -15.01 -8.06
C GLU A 830 13.11 -14.79 -8.64
N MET A 831 12.09 -15.36 -8.01
CA MET A 831 10.70 -15.16 -8.41
C MET A 831 10.28 -13.71 -8.24
N ASP A 832 10.54 -13.13 -7.07
CA ASP A 832 10.29 -11.70 -6.83
C ASP A 832 11.10 -10.83 -7.81
N LYS A 833 12.35 -11.18 -8.09
CA LYS A 833 13.13 -10.46 -9.10
C LYS A 833 12.48 -10.53 -10.49
N LYS A 834 12.01 -11.69 -10.94
CA LYS A 834 11.25 -11.82 -12.21
C LYS A 834 10.00 -10.94 -12.19
N TYR A 835 9.27 -10.92 -11.09
CA TYR A 835 8.09 -10.08 -10.92
C TYR A 835 8.46 -8.59 -11.05
N PHE A 836 9.47 -8.09 -10.34
CA PHE A 836 9.92 -6.71 -10.44
C PHE A 836 10.45 -6.37 -11.83
N ASP A 837 11.20 -7.27 -12.44
CA ASP A 837 11.77 -7.07 -13.78
C ASP A 837 10.69 -7.09 -14.88
N SER A 838 9.50 -7.65 -14.62
CA SER A 838 8.36 -7.60 -15.55
C SER A 838 7.82 -6.17 -15.77
N PHE A 839 8.12 -5.24 -14.87
CA PHE A 839 7.74 -3.82 -14.99
C PHE A 839 8.82 -2.95 -15.62
N ILE A 840 9.99 -3.49 -15.97
CA ILE A 840 11.07 -2.70 -16.58
C ILE A 840 10.68 -2.31 -17.99
N TYR A 841 10.64 -1.01 -18.25
CA TYR A 841 10.44 -0.48 -19.59
C TYR A 841 11.64 -0.82 -20.49
N ARG A 842 11.40 -1.40 -21.66
CA ARG A 842 12.42 -1.82 -22.64
C ARG A 842 12.13 -1.20 -24.00
N PRO A 843 12.97 -0.27 -24.50
CA PRO A 843 12.83 0.32 -25.81
C PRO A 843 12.84 -0.72 -26.94
N GLY A 844 12.13 -0.44 -28.03
CA GLY A 844 12.15 -1.26 -29.24
C GLY A 844 11.20 -2.47 -29.24
N ARG A 845 10.45 -2.70 -28.16
CA ARG A 845 9.37 -3.70 -28.15
C ARG A 845 8.04 -3.17 -28.70
N GLY A 846 8.07 -2.05 -29.41
CA GLY A 846 6.91 -1.37 -29.97
C GLY A 846 6.11 -0.57 -28.94
N SER A 847 5.19 0.26 -29.42
CA SER A 847 4.15 0.87 -28.59
C SER A 847 3.27 -0.19 -27.90
N ASP A 848 3.35 -1.42 -28.32
CA ASP A 848 2.84 -2.63 -27.73
C ASP A 848 3.71 -3.14 -26.57
N GLN A 849 4.29 -2.27 -25.76
CA GLN A 849 4.63 -2.72 -24.43
C GLN A 849 3.31 -3.06 -23.73
N LYS A 850 2.81 -4.17 -24.14
CA LYS A 850 1.95 -5.04 -23.40
C LYS A 850 2.78 -5.46 -22.19
N ILE A 851 2.91 -4.55 -21.22
CA ILE A 851 3.42 -4.90 -19.90
C ILE A 851 2.74 -6.17 -19.39
N ASN A 852 1.74 -6.64 -20.11
CA ASN A 852 0.83 -7.70 -19.76
C ASN A 852 0.38 -8.60 -20.93
N SER A 853 1.07 -8.65 -22.07
CA SER A 853 0.69 -9.62 -23.06
C SER A 853 1.20 -11.00 -22.68
N GLU A 854 0.30 -11.95 -22.66
CA GLU A 854 0.52 -13.37 -22.35
C GLU A 854 1.59 -14.05 -23.23
N ARG A 855 2.13 -13.37 -24.24
CA ARG A 855 3.07 -13.91 -25.23
C ARG A 855 4.56 -13.64 -24.97
N GLU A 856 4.94 -12.85 -23.98
CA GLU A 856 6.33 -12.40 -23.86
C GLU A 856 7.11 -12.92 -22.64
N ILE A 857 6.57 -13.88 -21.90
CA ILE A 857 7.24 -14.56 -20.77
C ILE A 857 7.67 -15.99 -21.16
N GLN A 858 7.98 -16.23 -22.44
CA GLN A 858 8.68 -17.44 -22.86
C GLN A 858 10.19 -17.24 -22.87
#